data_351d6f1ef34b6cf0f1bd6ca980aa0101
#
_entry.id   351d6f1ef34b6cf0f1bd6ca980aa0101
#
_cell.length_a   1.000
_cell.length_b   1.000
_cell.length_c   1.000
_cell.angle_alpha   90.00
_cell.angle_beta   90.00
_cell.angle_gamma   90.00
#
_symmetry.space_group_name_H-M   'P 1'
#
loop_
_entity.id
_entity.type
_entity.pdbx_description
1 polymer ?
#
loop_
_entity_poly.entity_id
_entity_poly.type
_entity_poly.pdbx_seq_one_letter_code
_entity_poly.pdbx_strand_id
1 'polypeptide(L)'
;MKIGDKLSNRFGGKGVVSEIIPDNRMIQDENKKPIDVLFTSAGIVSRINPGQVVEAALGKVAEKIGKPIVVPQFQNENNVEFAKRLMKEHGVKDKETVHDPVSGKDIPNVFVGRSFIHKLFKSTETNYSARGVSGYDVNLQPTKGGDEGAKGLGRMEVNALLAHNARNVLKEALTLKSEKSDDFWRAYEFGLPAPPPKTPFVTEKFMAMLQGAGINVNKEGAHVSLGPLTDRATSNLSAGALSTPSLDKSKSFMVNAKNLAPETGGLFDPNLTGGMSGKKWSHIDLTEPIVNPVFEDAVRRLLDMSKKQLKDEIGTSGGTGIRKQLNKLDLDQLAVALREQTRTKRGSDLDGVVKKLKYIEGLKKNGFSKAGDAYIISKIPVIPPVMRPIVQSSRGNDLQISDINYLYRDVGLASAALQNSKETEMPGVISDARKYLHDAVGSLFGTQKATTPGRANREIKGFIEQITGSGSPKTGFLHKKILRRQQDLTGRATATPDNTLDIDQIGVPEDMLWTTYDKFIMRGLIGLGYRPLDAKKMVEDRHPAANSVLQHEITYRPMFVNRAPSLHRHNIVAAYPVPVQGKSLRVNPFMETGQNLDYDGDAMQLHVPVTMAAVQEAQNLTMSKLLFGDKHAADLMVFPKHEAILGAYLATKVDAGAVHKFKTQAEAMQAYQRGDIKMTTPVEIEEAHGAV
;
A
#
# COMPACT_ATOMS: atom_id res chain seq x y z
N MET A 1 12.65 -26.47 11.15
CA MET A 1 12.17 -25.28 11.85
C MET A 1 13.15 -24.14 11.58
N LYS A 2 12.67 -22.92 11.37
CA LYS A 2 13.51 -21.72 11.16
C LYS A 2 13.00 -20.58 12.04
N ILE A 3 13.88 -19.66 12.41
CA ILE A 3 13.49 -18.45 13.15
C ILE A 3 12.49 -17.64 12.31
N GLY A 4 11.38 -17.24 12.93
CA GLY A 4 10.25 -16.59 12.25
C GLY A 4 9.16 -17.54 11.73
N ASP A 5 9.34 -18.86 11.84
CA ASP A 5 8.26 -19.82 11.54
C ASP A 5 7.14 -19.69 12.56
N LYS A 6 5.91 -19.74 12.09
CA LYS A 6 4.73 -19.59 12.95
C LYS A 6 4.25 -20.94 13.46
N LEU A 7 4.12 -21.04 14.78
CA LEU A 7 3.59 -22.20 15.50
C LEU A 7 2.21 -21.89 16.06
N SER A 8 1.38 -22.92 16.23
CA SER A 8 0.05 -22.81 16.83
C SER A 8 -0.28 -24.09 17.61
N ASN A 9 -1.14 -23.95 18.61
CA ASN A 9 -1.76 -25.06 19.35
C ASN A 9 -3.28 -25.11 19.10
N ARG A 10 -3.96 -26.12 19.70
CA ARG A 10 -5.41 -26.34 19.55
C ARG A 10 -6.28 -25.29 20.23
N PHE A 11 -5.73 -24.53 21.17
CA PHE A 11 -6.45 -23.57 21.99
C PHE A 11 -6.30 -22.12 21.52
N GLY A 12 -5.82 -21.90 20.28
CA GLY A 12 -5.63 -20.56 19.73
C GLY A 12 -4.34 -19.87 20.19
N GLY A 13 -3.51 -20.53 20.98
CA GLY A 13 -2.14 -20.09 21.25
C GLY A 13 -1.33 -20.11 19.96
N LYS A 14 -0.62 -19.02 19.67
CA LYS A 14 0.22 -18.89 18.48
C LYS A 14 1.40 -17.96 18.78
N GLY A 15 2.49 -18.21 18.09
CA GLY A 15 3.70 -17.40 18.21
C GLY A 15 4.67 -17.72 17.09
N VAL A 16 5.75 -16.96 17.00
CA VAL A 16 6.85 -17.23 16.08
C VAL A 16 8.05 -17.78 16.83
N VAL A 17 8.81 -18.62 16.13
CA VAL A 17 10.11 -19.07 16.66
C VAL A 17 11.06 -17.86 16.72
N SER A 18 11.46 -17.45 17.91
CA SER A 18 12.38 -16.33 18.12
C SER A 18 13.83 -16.77 18.12
N GLU A 19 14.10 -17.97 18.67
CA GLU A 19 15.43 -18.52 18.79
C GLU A 19 15.39 -20.04 18.64
N ILE A 20 16.47 -20.65 18.16
CA ILE A 20 16.70 -22.10 18.15
C ILE A 20 17.93 -22.37 19.00
N ILE A 21 17.69 -23.00 20.14
CA ILE A 21 18.69 -23.29 21.14
C ILE A 21 19.18 -24.73 20.97
N PRO A 22 20.49 -25.01 20.89
CA PRO A 22 21.04 -26.36 20.88
C PRO A 22 20.71 -27.13 22.16
N ASP A 23 20.48 -28.44 22.05
CA ASP A 23 20.04 -29.28 23.17
C ASP A 23 20.97 -29.21 24.39
N ASN A 24 22.28 -29.04 24.19
CA ASN A 24 23.25 -28.93 25.27
C ASN A 24 23.20 -27.58 26.02
N ARG A 25 22.49 -26.60 25.49
CA ARG A 25 22.24 -25.28 26.10
C ARG A 25 20.79 -25.08 26.49
N MET A 26 19.91 -26.01 26.09
CA MET A 26 18.49 -25.93 26.40
C MET A 26 18.21 -26.29 27.84
N ILE A 27 17.25 -25.59 28.46
CA ILE A 27 16.77 -25.91 29.80
C ILE A 27 16.31 -27.37 29.85
N GLN A 28 16.66 -28.06 30.95
CA GLN A 28 16.39 -29.48 31.13
C GLN A 28 15.32 -29.68 32.22
N ASP A 29 14.46 -30.68 32.03
CA ASP A 29 13.49 -31.12 33.01
C ASP A 29 14.17 -31.82 34.23
N GLU A 30 13.38 -32.23 35.23
CA GLU A 30 13.90 -32.94 36.42
C GLU A 30 14.63 -34.27 36.09
N ASN A 31 14.40 -34.82 34.88
CA ASN A 31 15.06 -36.03 34.36
C ASN A 31 16.31 -35.69 33.49
N LYS A 32 16.77 -34.46 33.49
CA LYS A 32 17.87 -33.94 32.65
C LYS A 32 17.62 -34.07 31.14
N LYS A 33 16.36 -34.14 30.72
CA LYS A 33 15.99 -34.15 29.31
C LYS A 33 15.76 -32.72 28.84
N PRO A 34 16.33 -32.30 27.69
CA PRO A 34 16.10 -30.97 27.13
C PRO A 34 14.62 -30.74 26.86
N ILE A 35 14.12 -29.57 27.17
CA ILE A 35 12.76 -29.10 26.84
C ILE A 35 12.68 -28.83 25.34
N ASP A 36 11.64 -29.30 24.66
CA ASP A 36 11.49 -29.08 23.21
C ASP A 36 11.11 -27.65 22.84
N VAL A 37 10.30 -26.97 23.68
CA VAL A 37 9.80 -25.60 23.43
C VAL A 37 9.63 -24.80 24.72
N LEU A 38 10.16 -23.59 24.75
CA LEU A 38 9.90 -22.61 25.82
C LEU A 38 8.82 -21.62 25.33
N PHE A 39 7.82 -21.40 26.17
CA PHE A 39 6.78 -20.41 25.94
C PHE A 39 6.81 -19.32 27.01
N THR A 40 6.40 -18.11 26.59
CA THR A 40 6.09 -17.06 27.57
C THR A 40 4.72 -17.33 28.22
N SER A 41 4.65 -17.16 29.55
CA SER A 41 3.39 -17.25 30.30
C SER A 41 2.43 -16.10 30.00
N ALA A 42 2.97 -14.94 29.61
CA ALA A 42 2.18 -13.74 29.30
C ALA A 42 1.16 -13.97 28.17
N GLY A 43 1.52 -14.75 27.14
CA GLY A 43 0.62 -15.10 26.05
C GLY A 43 -0.58 -15.95 26.46
N ILE A 44 -0.45 -16.78 27.48
CA ILE A 44 -1.54 -17.61 28.01
C ILE A 44 -2.56 -16.74 28.77
N VAL A 45 -2.06 -15.84 29.61
CA VAL A 45 -2.89 -14.93 30.42
C VAL A 45 -3.60 -13.90 29.54
N SER A 46 -2.88 -13.25 28.63
CA SER A 46 -3.44 -12.20 27.76
C SER A 46 -4.51 -12.71 26.82
N ARG A 47 -4.45 -13.99 26.41
CA ARG A 47 -5.42 -14.63 25.49
C ARG A 47 -6.50 -15.44 26.22
N ILE A 48 -6.43 -15.56 27.55
CA ILE A 48 -7.36 -16.33 28.40
C ILE A 48 -7.52 -17.77 27.84
N ASN A 49 -6.40 -18.50 27.73
CA ASN A 49 -6.35 -19.87 27.20
C ASN A 49 -6.10 -20.91 28.29
N PRO A 50 -7.00 -21.11 29.29
CA PRO A 50 -6.78 -22.08 30.38
C PRO A 50 -6.73 -23.54 29.87
N GLY A 51 -7.40 -23.84 28.79
CA GLY A 51 -7.39 -25.16 28.17
C GLY A 51 -6.02 -25.64 27.74
N GLN A 52 -5.12 -24.73 27.35
CA GLN A 52 -3.73 -25.07 27.03
C GLN A 52 -2.97 -25.59 28.25
N VAL A 53 -3.19 -24.99 29.41
CA VAL A 53 -2.55 -25.41 30.65
C VAL A 53 -3.08 -26.77 31.10
N VAL A 54 -4.40 -26.95 31.05
CA VAL A 54 -5.06 -28.24 31.35
C VAL A 54 -4.58 -29.34 30.43
N GLU A 55 -4.49 -29.08 29.12
CA GLU A 55 -3.96 -30.06 28.14
C GLU A 55 -2.52 -30.43 28.47
N ALA A 56 -1.68 -29.46 28.76
CA ALA A 56 -0.26 -29.72 29.02
C ALA A 56 -0.05 -30.54 30.29
N ALA A 57 -0.84 -30.31 31.34
CA ALA A 57 -0.84 -31.09 32.59
C ALA A 57 -1.35 -32.51 32.36
N LEU A 58 -2.50 -32.69 31.71
CA LEU A 58 -3.06 -34.00 31.38
C LEU A 58 -2.17 -34.80 30.42
N GLY A 59 -1.44 -34.11 29.54
CA GLY A 59 -0.46 -34.71 28.62
C GLY A 59 0.66 -35.42 29.38
N LYS A 60 1.15 -34.89 30.50
CA LYS A 60 2.11 -35.57 31.41
C LYS A 60 1.50 -36.82 32.03
N VAL A 61 0.23 -36.74 32.47
CA VAL A 61 -0.47 -37.90 33.05
C VAL A 61 -0.62 -38.98 31.96
N ALA A 62 -1.03 -38.61 30.75
CA ALA A 62 -1.17 -39.54 29.64
C ALA A 62 0.15 -40.20 29.26
N GLU A 63 1.26 -39.49 29.27
CA GLU A 63 2.61 -40.05 29.06
C GLU A 63 2.97 -41.06 30.13
N LYS A 64 2.69 -40.78 31.41
CA LYS A 64 2.96 -41.69 32.49
C LYS A 64 2.12 -42.98 32.44
N ILE A 65 0.87 -42.86 32.06
CA ILE A 65 -0.07 -44.01 31.94
C ILE A 65 0.16 -44.81 30.63
N GLY A 66 0.78 -44.18 29.61
CA GLY A 66 0.96 -44.76 28.27
C GLY A 66 -0.34 -44.84 27.47
N LYS A 67 -1.38 -44.08 27.82
CA LYS A 67 -2.69 -44.09 27.15
C LYS A 67 -3.22 -42.65 27.02
N PRO A 68 -3.94 -42.32 25.91
CA PRO A 68 -4.59 -41.03 25.76
C PRO A 68 -5.68 -40.82 26.80
N ILE A 69 -5.79 -39.59 27.31
CA ILE A 69 -6.85 -39.16 28.21
C ILE A 69 -7.93 -38.47 27.38
N VAL A 70 -9.17 -38.92 27.54
CA VAL A 70 -10.35 -38.29 26.94
C VAL A 70 -11.05 -37.47 28.03
N VAL A 71 -11.16 -36.16 27.77
CA VAL A 71 -11.91 -35.24 28.63
C VAL A 71 -13.35 -35.19 28.10
N PRO A 72 -14.36 -35.67 28.86
CA PRO A 72 -15.74 -35.60 28.41
C PRO A 72 -16.23 -34.16 28.27
N GLN A 73 -17.01 -33.90 27.24
CA GLN A 73 -17.68 -32.59 27.11
C GLN A 73 -18.94 -32.57 28.00
N PHE A 74 -19.25 -31.38 28.51
CA PHE A 74 -20.45 -31.14 29.31
C PHE A 74 -20.55 -32.01 30.58
N GLN A 75 -19.42 -32.40 31.17
CA GLN A 75 -19.37 -33.07 32.44
C GLN A 75 -19.68 -32.09 33.59
N ASN A 76 -20.13 -32.64 34.73
CA ASN A 76 -20.41 -31.83 35.94
C ASN A 76 -19.13 -31.38 36.66
N GLU A 77 -18.02 -32.08 36.45
CA GLU A 77 -16.72 -31.74 37.04
C GLU A 77 -16.02 -30.68 36.19
N ASN A 78 -15.49 -29.64 36.83
CA ASN A 78 -14.67 -28.64 36.17
C ASN A 78 -13.38 -29.29 35.63
N ASN A 79 -12.98 -28.96 34.39
CA ASN A 79 -11.79 -29.53 33.73
C ASN A 79 -10.50 -29.35 34.56
N VAL A 80 -10.37 -28.27 35.32
CA VAL A 80 -9.20 -28.03 36.20
C VAL A 80 -9.21 -29.01 37.36
N GLU A 81 -10.37 -29.26 38.00
CA GLU A 81 -10.49 -30.23 39.09
C GLU A 81 -10.30 -31.65 38.56
N PHE A 82 -10.84 -31.97 37.42
CA PHE A 82 -10.58 -33.23 36.69
C PHE A 82 -9.08 -33.48 36.51
N ALA A 83 -8.35 -32.47 36.00
CA ALA A 83 -6.92 -32.57 35.78
C ALA A 83 -6.16 -32.76 37.13
N LYS A 84 -6.48 -31.96 38.15
CA LYS A 84 -5.87 -32.08 39.47
C LYS A 84 -6.11 -33.46 40.12
N ARG A 85 -7.30 -34.02 39.97
CA ARG A 85 -7.65 -35.35 40.46
C ARG A 85 -6.78 -36.42 39.81
N LEU A 86 -6.71 -36.44 38.47
CA LEU A 86 -5.90 -37.41 37.74
C LEU A 86 -4.40 -37.25 38.01
N MET A 87 -3.92 -36.02 38.12
CA MET A 87 -2.52 -35.78 38.50
C MET A 87 -2.20 -36.34 39.90
N LYS A 88 -3.10 -36.16 40.87
CA LYS A 88 -2.95 -36.70 42.23
C LYS A 88 -3.00 -38.23 42.21
N GLU A 89 -3.95 -38.83 41.49
CA GLU A 89 -4.12 -40.30 41.39
C GLU A 89 -2.87 -40.98 40.81
N HIS A 90 -2.24 -40.32 39.82
CA HIS A 90 -1.07 -40.86 39.14
C HIS A 90 0.28 -40.30 39.64
N GLY A 91 0.27 -39.47 40.71
CA GLY A 91 1.48 -38.91 41.31
C GLY A 91 2.30 -38.06 40.30
N VAL A 92 1.60 -37.25 39.48
CA VAL A 92 2.21 -36.33 38.51
C VAL A 92 2.15 -34.90 39.04
N LYS A 93 3.25 -34.16 38.97
CA LYS A 93 3.35 -32.75 39.32
C LYS A 93 3.28 -31.89 38.07
N ASP A 94 2.58 -30.76 38.14
CA ASP A 94 2.53 -29.74 37.11
C ASP A 94 3.75 -28.81 37.10
N LYS A 95 4.39 -28.68 38.25
CA LYS A 95 5.60 -27.88 38.47
C LYS A 95 6.75 -28.74 38.91
N GLU A 96 7.90 -28.48 38.34
CA GLU A 96 9.15 -29.17 38.65
C GLU A 96 10.31 -28.19 38.78
N THR A 97 11.42 -28.64 39.26
CA THR A 97 12.68 -27.89 39.22
C THR A 97 13.39 -28.20 37.94
N VAL A 98 13.61 -27.18 37.10
CA VAL A 98 14.35 -27.32 35.86
C VAL A 98 15.77 -26.82 36.00
N HIS A 99 16.69 -27.41 35.25
CA HIS A 99 18.12 -27.07 35.27
C HIS A 99 18.46 -26.21 34.03
N ASP A 100 19.12 -25.09 34.27
CA ASP A 100 19.70 -24.27 33.19
C ASP A 100 21.19 -24.63 33.02
N PRO A 101 21.58 -25.33 31.95
CA PRO A 101 22.96 -25.74 31.74
C PRO A 101 23.90 -24.58 31.43
N VAL A 102 23.38 -23.40 31.02
CA VAL A 102 24.20 -22.22 30.69
C VAL A 102 24.62 -21.49 31.95
N SER A 103 23.70 -21.26 32.89
CA SER A 103 24.01 -20.61 34.16
C SER A 103 24.41 -21.58 35.27
N GLY A 104 24.20 -22.90 35.09
CA GLY A 104 24.42 -23.93 36.09
C GLY A 104 23.43 -23.86 37.25
N LYS A 105 22.33 -23.15 37.11
CA LYS A 105 21.34 -22.92 38.18
C LYS A 105 20.12 -23.80 38.03
N ASP A 106 19.58 -24.23 39.19
CA ASP A 106 18.27 -24.87 39.28
C ASP A 106 17.19 -23.83 39.50
N ILE A 107 16.13 -23.89 38.68
CA ILE A 107 14.99 -22.98 38.76
C ILE A 107 13.77 -23.78 39.27
N PRO A 108 13.30 -23.53 40.51
CA PRO A 108 12.21 -24.26 41.09
C PRO A 108 10.84 -23.77 40.62
N ASN A 109 9.82 -24.61 40.77
CA ASN A 109 8.41 -24.27 40.52
C ASN A 109 8.08 -23.86 39.06
N VAL A 110 8.77 -24.39 38.07
CA VAL A 110 8.49 -24.16 36.67
C VAL A 110 7.39 -25.12 36.20
N PHE A 111 6.37 -24.58 35.52
CA PHE A 111 5.34 -25.38 34.88
C PHE A 111 5.91 -26.08 33.66
N VAL A 112 5.88 -27.42 33.64
CA VAL A 112 6.32 -28.27 32.55
C VAL A 112 5.18 -29.21 32.17
N GLY A 113 4.89 -29.39 30.89
CA GLY A 113 3.81 -30.23 30.44
C GLY A 113 4.00 -30.74 29.00
N ARG A 114 3.06 -31.54 28.51
CA ARG A 114 3.02 -32.06 27.14
C ARG A 114 1.89 -31.39 26.38
N SER A 115 2.19 -30.72 25.28
CA SER A 115 1.21 -30.01 24.48
C SER A 115 1.38 -30.35 22.99
N PHE A 116 0.30 -30.20 22.20
CA PHE A 116 0.31 -30.43 20.76
C PHE A 116 0.50 -29.11 20.03
N ILE A 117 1.67 -28.99 19.39
CA ILE A 117 2.08 -27.80 18.65
C ILE A 117 2.33 -28.18 17.23
N HIS A 118 1.87 -27.33 16.29
CA HIS A 118 2.15 -27.56 14.91
C HIS A 118 2.62 -26.29 14.17
N LYS A 119 3.46 -26.49 13.18
CA LYS A 119 3.95 -25.43 12.30
C LYS A 119 2.86 -25.06 11.30
N LEU A 120 2.51 -23.78 11.23
CA LEU A 120 1.58 -23.28 10.22
C LEU A 120 2.27 -23.13 8.86
N PHE A 121 1.47 -23.17 7.79
CA PHE A 121 1.95 -22.97 6.42
C PHE A 121 2.58 -21.57 6.24
N LYS A 122 2.12 -20.57 7.00
CA LYS A 122 2.71 -19.22 7.00
C LYS A 122 4.08 -19.26 7.69
N SER A 123 5.11 -19.57 6.92
CA SER A 123 6.50 -19.65 7.36
C SER A 123 7.25 -18.36 7.10
N THR A 124 8.45 -18.25 7.66
CA THR A 124 9.37 -17.14 7.38
C THR A 124 9.70 -17.06 5.88
N GLU A 125 9.81 -18.20 5.19
CA GLU A 125 10.06 -18.28 3.74
C GLU A 125 8.93 -17.66 2.92
N THR A 126 7.68 -18.01 3.21
CA THR A 126 6.50 -17.54 2.45
C THR A 126 6.16 -16.07 2.70
N ASN A 127 6.66 -15.47 3.77
CA ASN A 127 6.45 -14.06 4.10
C ASN A 127 7.61 -13.15 3.71
N TYR A 128 8.73 -13.71 3.27
CA TYR A 128 9.92 -12.96 2.88
C TYR A 128 9.75 -12.37 1.48
N SER A 129 10.20 -11.15 1.31
CA SER A 129 10.43 -10.55 0.00
C SER A 129 11.39 -9.38 0.12
N ALA A 130 12.27 -9.26 -0.87
CA ALA A 130 13.22 -8.16 -1.01
C ALA A 130 13.24 -7.68 -2.46
N ARG A 131 13.24 -6.37 -2.66
CA ARG A 131 13.22 -5.77 -3.99
C ARG A 131 14.25 -4.65 -4.10
N GLY A 132 15.08 -4.76 -5.11
CA GLY A 132 15.93 -3.69 -5.62
C GLY A 132 15.20 -2.82 -6.65
N VAL A 133 15.86 -2.56 -7.76
CA VAL A 133 15.33 -1.79 -8.92
C VAL A 133 15.15 -2.74 -10.09
N SER A 134 13.98 -3.36 -10.23
CA SER A 134 13.72 -4.37 -11.27
C SER A 134 12.21 -4.57 -11.51
N GLY A 135 11.83 -5.11 -12.69
CA GLY A 135 10.47 -5.59 -12.98
C GLY A 135 9.38 -4.52 -12.85
N TYR A 136 8.85 -4.03 -13.99
CA TYR A 136 7.82 -2.99 -14.03
C TYR A 136 6.61 -3.45 -14.83
N ASP A 137 5.42 -2.96 -14.46
CA ASP A 137 4.19 -3.22 -15.21
C ASP A 137 4.02 -2.26 -16.41
N VAL A 138 2.97 -2.45 -17.17
CA VAL A 138 2.63 -1.59 -18.34
C VAL A 138 2.36 -0.12 -17.97
N ASN A 139 2.21 0.21 -16.70
CA ASN A 139 2.08 1.58 -16.21
C ASN A 139 3.40 2.09 -15.62
N LEU A 140 4.52 1.44 -15.94
CA LEU A 140 5.86 1.74 -15.45
C LEU A 140 5.99 1.66 -13.92
N GLN A 141 5.04 1.03 -13.22
CA GLN A 141 5.10 0.86 -11.77
C GLN A 141 5.78 -0.46 -11.40
N PRO A 142 6.51 -0.49 -10.26
CA PRO A 142 7.07 -1.71 -9.72
C PRO A 142 6.02 -2.83 -9.59
N THR A 143 6.37 -4.05 -10.03
CA THR A 143 5.48 -5.20 -10.00
C THR A 143 5.28 -5.73 -8.58
N LYS A 144 4.09 -6.31 -8.33
CA LYS A 144 3.74 -6.99 -7.08
C LYS A 144 3.89 -8.50 -7.22
N GLY A 145 4.00 -9.18 -6.08
CA GLY A 145 3.97 -10.65 -6.02
C GLY A 145 5.35 -11.26 -6.17
N GLY A 146 5.49 -12.49 -5.67
CA GLY A 146 6.77 -13.20 -5.61
C GLY A 146 7.75 -12.61 -4.60
N ASP A 147 8.95 -13.15 -4.63
CA ASP A 147 10.02 -12.81 -3.68
C ASP A 147 10.59 -11.39 -3.92
N GLU A 148 10.47 -10.88 -5.15
CA GLU A 148 10.84 -9.50 -5.53
C GLU A 148 9.64 -8.54 -5.60
N GLY A 149 8.52 -8.90 -5.00
CA GLY A 149 7.29 -8.11 -5.06
C GLY A 149 7.39 -6.79 -4.31
N ALA A 150 7.15 -5.69 -5.03
CA ALA A 150 7.14 -4.33 -4.47
C ALA A 150 6.14 -4.16 -3.32
N LYS A 151 6.50 -3.34 -2.34
CA LYS A 151 5.61 -2.94 -1.25
C LYS A 151 4.98 -1.58 -1.55
N GLY A 152 3.72 -1.44 -1.20
CA GLY A 152 2.97 -0.23 -1.51
C GLY A 152 2.97 0.76 -0.37
N LEU A 153 3.25 2.01 -0.69
CA LEU A 153 2.98 3.15 0.17
C LEU A 153 1.55 3.62 -0.09
N GLY A 154 0.66 3.45 0.88
CA GLY A 154 -0.75 3.80 0.78
C GLY A 154 -1.07 5.15 1.41
N ARG A 155 -2.37 5.50 1.44
CA ARG A 155 -2.83 6.78 1.99
C ARG A 155 -2.49 6.96 3.48
N MET A 156 -2.56 5.87 4.26
CA MET A 156 -2.27 5.93 5.70
C MET A 156 -0.78 6.24 5.93
N GLU A 157 0.10 5.57 5.20
CA GLU A 157 1.54 5.80 5.24
C GLU A 157 1.90 7.22 4.76
N VAL A 158 1.26 7.69 3.70
CA VAL A 158 1.43 9.09 3.23
C VAL A 158 1.03 10.09 4.31
N ASN A 159 -0.11 9.88 4.99
CA ASN A 159 -0.55 10.75 6.09
C ASN A 159 0.42 10.71 7.28
N ALA A 160 0.95 9.54 7.63
CA ALA A 160 1.95 9.42 8.70
C ALA A 160 3.24 10.17 8.38
N LEU A 161 3.75 10.05 7.14
CA LEU A 161 4.93 10.80 6.70
C LEU A 161 4.68 12.30 6.60
N LEU A 162 3.48 12.74 6.18
CA LEU A 162 3.09 14.15 6.21
C LEU A 162 3.05 14.70 7.64
N ALA A 163 2.54 13.92 8.59
CA ALA A 163 2.51 14.30 10.01
C ALA A 163 3.93 14.42 10.62
N HIS A 164 4.90 13.71 10.06
CA HIS A 164 6.33 13.88 10.36
C HIS A 164 6.99 15.02 9.60
N ASN A 165 6.28 15.72 8.71
CA ASN A 165 6.84 16.70 7.77
C ASN A 165 7.94 16.11 6.84
N ALA A 166 7.94 14.82 6.60
CA ALA A 166 8.91 14.11 5.76
C ALA A 166 8.62 14.28 4.26
N ARG A 167 8.77 15.50 3.76
CA ARG A 167 8.36 15.90 2.40
C ARG A 167 9.29 15.37 1.32
N ASN A 168 10.58 15.26 1.60
CA ASN A 168 11.55 14.74 0.64
C ASN A 168 11.38 13.22 0.47
N VAL A 169 11.12 12.51 1.57
CA VAL A 169 10.75 11.08 1.53
C VAL A 169 9.50 10.86 0.69
N LEU A 170 8.46 11.68 0.89
CA LEU A 170 7.23 11.61 0.08
C LEU A 170 7.48 11.94 -1.38
N LYS A 171 8.29 12.95 -1.67
CA LYS A 171 8.65 13.33 -3.04
C LYS A 171 9.32 12.16 -3.78
N GLU A 172 10.34 11.52 -3.19
CA GLU A 172 10.98 10.37 -3.83
C GLU A 172 10.05 9.15 -3.93
N ALA A 173 9.22 8.90 -2.91
CA ALA A 173 8.28 7.80 -2.90
C ALA A 173 7.18 7.95 -3.97
N LEU A 174 6.74 9.17 -4.26
CA LEU A 174 5.70 9.45 -5.24
C LEU A 174 6.23 9.62 -6.67
N THR A 175 7.53 9.81 -6.84
CA THR A 175 8.17 10.00 -8.16
C THR A 175 9.16 8.88 -8.48
N LEU A 176 10.33 8.92 -7.87
CA LEU A 176 11.50 8.10 -8.19
C LEU A 176 11.28 6.60 -7.88
N LYS A 177 10.83 6.28 -6.68
CA LYS A 177 10.70 4.89 -6.21
C LYS A 177 9.44 4.17 -6.71
N SER A 178 8.49 4.91 -7.28
CA SER A 178 7.20 4.36 -7.73
C SER A 178 7.08 4.21 -9.23
N GLU A 179 8.15 4.47 -9.97
CA GLU A 179 8.16 4.43 -11.42
C GLU A 179 9.53 4.00 -11.96
N LYS A 180 9.53 3.35 -13.13
CA LYS A 180 10.76 3.03 -13.86
C LYS A 180 11.51 4.30 -14.20
N SER A 181 12.74 4.47 -13.71
CA SER A 181 13.57 5.67 -13.80
C SER A 181 15.01 5.33 -14.20
N ASP A 182 15.20 4.67 -15.34
CA ASP A 182 16.51 4.17 -15.79
C ASP A 182 17.56 5.30 -15.91
N ASP A 183 17.15 6.49 -16.40
CA ASP A 183 18.05 7.65 -16.54
C ASP A 183 18.55 8.14 -15.17
N PHE A 184 17.66 8.14 -14.17
CA PHE A 184 18.03 8.51 -12.81
C PHE A 184 19.02 7.49 -12.21
N TRP A 185 18.73 6.20 -12.29
CA TRP A 185 19.57 5.17 -11.69
C TRP A 185 20.95 5.11 -12.34
N ARG A 186 21.01 5.27 -13.67
CA ARG A 186 22.27 5.39 -14.38
C ARG A 186 23.09 6.59 -13.88
N ALA A 187 22.49 7.78 -13.84
CA ALA A 187 23.16 8.97 -13.32
C ALA A 187 23.61 8.77 -11.87
N TYR A 188 22.76 8.16 -11.05
CA TYR A 188 23.05 7.90 -9.63
C TYR A 188 24.27 6.97 -9.44
N GLU A 189 24.31 5.86 -10.16
CA GLU A 189 25.41 4.87 -10.10
C GLU A 189 26.76 5.50 -10.49
N PHE A 190 26.76 6.38 -11.48
CA PHE A 190 27.97 7.08 -11.94
C PHE A 190 28.31 8.36 -11.16
N GLY A 191 27.56 8.70 -10.12
CA GLY A 191 27.77 9.94 -9.38
C GLY A 191 27.48 11.22 -10.16
N LEU A 192 26.75 11.12 -11.28
CA LEU A 192 26.38 12.24 -12.12
C LEU A 192 25.18 13.01 -11.53
N PRO A 193 24.98 14.29 -11.92
CA PRO A 193 23.79 15.03 -11.53
C PRO A 193 22.51 14.30 -11.93
N ALA A 194 21.62 14.12 -10.97
CA ALA A 194 20.33 13.46 -11.23
C ALA A 194 19.46 14.31 -12.16
N PRO A 195 18.78 13.71 -13.15
CA PRO A 195 17.84 14.43 -13.97
C PRO A 195 16.68 14.96 -13.12
N PRO A 196 16.09 16.12 -13.52
CA PRO A 196 14.96 16.68 -12.77
C PRO A 196 13.78 15.70 -12.73
N PRO A 197 13.04 15.63 -11.62
CA PRO A 197 11.91 14.72 -11.49
C PRO A 197 10.81 15.09 -12.49
N LYS A 198 10.36 14.10 -13.27
CA LYS A 198 9.24 14.22 -14.22
C LYS A 198 7.92 13.94 -13.50
N THR A 199 6.81 14.39 -14.09
CA THR A 199 5.48 13.94 -13.65
C THR A 199 5.37 12.43 -13.87
N PRO A 200 5.00 11.62 -12.84
CA PRO A 200 4.90 10.18 -13.01
C PRO A 200 3.90 9.78 -14.09
N PHE A 201 4.23 8.78 -14.90
CA PHE A 201 3.40 8.26 -15.97
C PHE A 201 1.98 7.91 -15.53
N VAL A 202 1.82 7.31 -14.33
CA VAL A 202 0.48 7.01 -13.79
C VAL A 202 -0.34 8.26 -13.51
N THR A 203 0.30 9.38 -13.16
CA THR A 203 -0.37 10.67 -12.95
C THR A 203 -0.77 11.28 -14.29
N GLU A 204 0.12 11.23 -15.29
CA GLU A 204 -0.19 11.65 -16.67
C GLU A 204 -1.34 10.83 -17.25
N LYS A 205 -1.29 9.50 -17.06
CA LYS A 205 -2.37 8.61 -17.50
C LYS A 205 -3.69 8.90 -16.80
N PHE A 206 -3.68 9.19 -15.50
CA PHE A 206 -4.88 9.58 -14.77
C PHE A 206 -5.51 10.86 -15.32
N MET A 207 -4.69 11.89 -15.57
CA MET A 207 -5.16 13.13 -16.20
C MET A 207 -5.71 12.87 -17.61
N ALA A 208 -5.00 12.06 -18.39
CA ALA A 208 -5.45 11.68 -19.73
C ALA A 208 -6.77 10.89 -19.70
N MET A 209 -6.99 10.02 -18.73
CA MET A 209 -8.25 9.31 -18.57
C MET A 209 -9.41 10.26 -18.24
N LEU A 210 -9.19 11.30 -17.44
CA LEU A 210 -10.19 12.35 -17.17
C LEU A 210 -10.49 13.14 -18.46
N GLN A 211 -9.45 13.54 -19.20
CA GLN A 211 -9.62 14.23 -20.48
C GLN A 211 -10.31 13.33 -21.52
N GLY A 212 -9.95 12.04 -21.58
CA GLY A 212 -10.63 11.04 -22.39
C GLY A 212 -12.10 10.84 -22.03
N ALA A 213 -12.49 11.12 -20.78
CA ALA A 213 -13.87 11.13 -20.32
C ALA A 213 -14.60 12.49 -20.54
N GLY A 214 -14.03 13.41 -21.32
CA GLY A 214 -14.68 14.70 -21.57
C GLY A 214 -14.56 15.72 -20.44
N ILE A 215 -13.61 15.54 -19.50
CA ILE A 215 -13.32 16.46 -18.40
C ILE A 215 -11.99 17.17 -18.68
N ASN A 216 -12.01 18.48 -18.79
CA ASN A 216 -10.78 19.26 -18.96
C ASN A 216 -9.98 19.30 -17.65
N VAL A 217 -8.67 19.12 -17.74
CA VAL A 217 -7.74 19.17 -16.60
C VAL A 217 -6.75 20.30 -16.86
N ASN A 218 -6.94 21.41 -16.16
CA ASN A 218 -6.03 22.56 -16.23
C ASN A 218 -5.07 22.52 -15.05
N LYS A 219 -3.76 22.59 -15.33
CA LYS A 219 -2.70 22.61 -14.32
C LYS A 219 -2.03 23.98 -14.35
N GLU A 220 -2.15 24.71 -13.24
CA GLU A 220 -1.49 26.01 -13.02
C GLU A 220 -0.58 25.91 -11.81
N GLY A 221 0.70 25.67 -12.05
CA GLY A 221 1.66 25.42 -10.98
C GLY A 221 1.31 24.19 -10.16
N ALA A 222 1.01 24.35 -8.87
CA ALA A 222 0.59 23.29 -7.94
C ALA A 222 -0.93 23.04 -7.94
N HIS A 223 -1.71 23.89 -8.60
CA HIS A 223 -3.16 23.81 -8.61
C HIS A 223 -3.64 23.04 -9.84
N VAL A 224 -4.65 22.20 -9.63
CA VAL A 224 -5.34 21.49 -10.70
C VAL A 224 -6.82 21.85 -10.63
N SER A 225 -7.36 22.39 -11.73
CA SER A 225 -8.79 22.65 -11.87
C SER A 225 -9.42 21.73 -12.90
N LEU A 226 -10.68 21.36 -12.65
CA LEU A 226 -11.45 20.50 -13.52
C LEU A 226 -12.62 21.29 -14.09
N GLY A 227 -12.90 21.09 -15.38
CA GLY A 227 -14.00 21.73 -16.08
C GLY A 227 -14.51 20.89 -17.25
N PRO A 228 -15.50 21.37 -18.00
CA PRO A 228 -15.92 20.72 -19.24
C PRO A 228 -14.80 20.74 -20.30
N LEU A 229 -14.59 19.61 -20.99
CA LEU A 229 -13.69 19.55 -22.13
C LEU A 229 -14.41 20.04 -23.37
N THR A 230 -13.89 21.07 -24.00
CA THR A 230 -14.43 21.66 -25.23
C THR A 230 -13.75 21.12 -26.47
N ASP A 231 -14.38 21.31 -27.64
CA ASP A 231 -13.77 20.97 -28.93
C ASP A 231 -12.42 21.67 -29.17
N ARG A 232 -12.29 22.94 -28.72
CA ARG A 232 -11.02 23.69 -28.76
C ARG A 232 -9.95 23.02 -27.88
N ALA A 233 -10.31 22.62 -26.67
CA ALA A 233 -9.38 21.93 -25.79
C ALA A 233 -8.96 20.55 -26.38
N THR A 234 -9.90 19.81 -26.95
CA THR A 234 -9.61 18.53 -27.65
C THR A 234 -8.69 18.75 -28.84
N SER A 235 -8.93 19.78 -29.64
CA SER A 235 -8.04 20.14 -30.76
C SER A 235 -6.64 20.51 -30.30
N ASN A 236 -6.52 21.26 -29.21
CA ASN A 236 -5.21 21.60 -28.62
C ASN A 236 -4.45 20.37 -28.09
N LEU A 237 -5.13 19.39 -27.49
CA LEU A 237 -4.52 18.14 -27.07
C LEU A 237 -3.97 17.34 -28.25
N SER A 238 -4.73 17.26 -29.35
CA SER A 238 -4.39 16.43 -30.51
C SER A 238 -3.41 17.07 -31.45
N ALA A 239 -3.34 18.42 -31.53
CA ALA A 239 -2.58 19.13 -32.57
C ALA A 239 -1.29 19.76 -32.06
N GLY A 240 -1.08 19.90 -30.76
CA GLY A 240 -0.15 20.92 -30.31
C GLY A 240 -0.60 22.27 -30.87
N ALA A 241 -0.15 22.89 -31.80
CA ALA A 241 -0.63 24.14 -32.41
C ALA A 241 -1.13 23.97 -33.88
N LEU A 242 -1.08 22.77 -34.44
CA LEU A 242 -1.40 22.49 -35.83
C LEU A 242 -2.51 21.44 -35.94
N SER A 243 -3.43 21.59 -36.88
CA SER A 243 -4.54 20.65 -37.10
C SER A 243 -4.04 19.27 -37.48
N THR A 244 -4.15 18.30 -36.55
CA THR A 244 -3.94 16.88 -36.86
C THR A 244 -5.20 16.34 -37.55
N PRO A 245 -5.07 15.51 -38.58
CA PRO A 245 -6.23 14.87 -39.19
C PRO A 245 -6.93 13.97 -38.15
N SER A 246 -8.24 13.94 -38.18
CA SER A 246 -9.03 13.06 -37.33
C SER A 246 -8.83 11.59 -37.75
N LEU A 247 -9.13 10.68 -36.84
CA LEU A 247 -9.15 9.26 -37.16
C LEU A 247 -10.27 8.95 -38.15
N ASP A 248 -9.98 8.02 -39.06
CA ASP A 248 -10.99 7.52 -40.00
C ASP A 248 -12.04 6.70 -39.24
N LYS A 249 -13.28 7.15 -39.24
CA LYS A 249 -14.41 6.53 -38.55
C LYS A 249 -14.68 5.09 -39.00
N SER A 250 -14.40 4.76 -40.26
CA SER A 250 -14.58 3.41 -40.82
C SER A 250 -13.45 2.45 -40.40
N LYS A 251 -12.27 3.00 -40.06
CA LYS A 251 -11.04 2.29 -39.72
C LYS A 251 -10.61 2.47 -38.25
N SER A 252 -11.47 2.99 -37.41
CA SER A 252 -11.18 3.23 -35.97
C SER A 252 -10.87 1.96 -35.17
N PHE A 253 -10.69 0.83 -35.85
CA PHE A 253 -10.26 -0.43 -35.30
C PHE A 253 -8.91 -0.86 -35.89
N MET A 254 -8.14 -1.01 -35.21
CA MET A 254 -7.02 -1.22 -34.34
C MET A 254 -5.76 -1.61 -35.08
N VAL A 255 -5.59 -2.87 -35.27
CA VAL A 255 -4.42 -3.51 -35.87
C VAL A 255 -4.84 -4.78 -36.55
N ASN A 256 -4.08 -5.17 -37.56
CA ASN A 256 -4.28 -6.46 -38.20
C ASN A 256 -4.04 -7.59 -37.20
N ALA A 257 -5.02 -8.46 -37.01
CA ALA A 257 -4.97 -9.53 -35.99
C ALA A 257 -3.85 -10.55 -36.22
N LYS A 258 -3.33 -10.67 -37.48
CA LYS A 258 -2.30 -11.65 -37.84
C LYS A 258 -0.89 -11.18 -37.53
N ASN A 259 -0.58 -9.91 -37.73
CA ASN A 259 0.79 -9.37 -37.65
C ASN A 259 0.91 -8.15 -36.74
N LEU A 260 -0.17 -7.74 -36.04
CA LEU A 260 -0.25 -6.56 -35.20
C LEU A 260 0.14 -5.24 -35.92
N ALA A 261 0.11 -5.21 -37.25
CA ALA A 261 0.41 -4.03 -38.02
C ALA A 261 -0.68 -2.97 -37.85
N PRO A 262 -0.33 -1.70 -37.52
CA PRO A 262 -1.30 -0.61 -37.44
C PRO A 262 -1.99 -0.36 -38.80
N GLU A 263 -3.30 -0.08 -38.74
CA GLU A 263 -4.05 0.34 -39.92
C GLU A 263 -3.89 1.86 -40.15
N THR A 264 -3.74 2.26 -41.41
CA THR A 264 -3.70 3.69 -41.80
C THR A 264 -5.03 4.36 -41.48
N GLY A 265 -5.00 5.49 -40.77
CA GLY A 265 -6.19 6.20 -40.31
C GLY A 265 -6.80 5.63 -39.03
N GLY A 266 -6.28 4.50 -38.52
CA GLY A 266 -6.79 3.84 -37.31
C GLY A 266 -6.19 4.33 -35.98
N LEU A 267 -6.63 3.70 -34.89
CA LEU A 267 -6.26 4.08 -33.51
C LEU A 267 -4.77 3.97 -33.19
N PHE A 268 -4.00 3.25 -34.01
CA PHE A 268 -2.56 3.02 -33.83
C PHE A 268 -1.73 3.49 -35.04
N ASP A 269 -2.31 4.31 -35.89
CA ASP A 269 -1.61 4.87 -37.05
C ASP A 269 -0.34 5.63 -36.61
N PRO A 270 0.84 5.29 -37.18
CA PRO A 270 2.10 5.96 -36.82
C PRO A 270 2.07 7.48 -37.03
N ASN A 271 1.37 7.96 -38.03
CA ASN A 271 1.28 9.39 -38.35
C ASN A 271 0.35 10.13 -37.38
N LEU A 272 -0.79 9.53 -37.06
CA LEU A 272 -1.83 10.15 -36.21
C LEU A 272 -1.54 10.02 -34.73
N THR A 273 -1.11 8.85 -34.27
CA THR A 273 -0.96 8.56 -32.83
C THR A 273 0.47 8.15 -32.43
N GLY A 274 1.36 7.98 -33.40
CA GLY A 274 2.76 7.58 -33.16
C GLY A 274 2.97 6.06 -33.07
N GLY A 275 2.04 5.24 -33.56
CA GLY A 275 2.13 3.77 -33.56
C GLY A 275 1.76 3.14 -32.22
N MET A 276 2.06 1.85 -32.06
CA MET A 276 1.65 1.03 -30.88
C MET A 276 2.08 1.57 -29.52
N SER A 277 3.26 2.20 -29.43
CA SER A 277 3.79 2.84 -28.24
C SER A 277 3.74 4.37 -28.30
N GLY A 278 2.94 4.92 -29.20
CA GLY A 278 2.86 6.36 -29.47
C GLY A 278 2.41 7.17 -28.27
N LYS A 279 2.93 8.39 -28.19
CA LYS A 279 2.60 9.38 -27.13
C LYS A 279 1.75 10.54 -27.66
N LYS A 280 1.32 10.50 -28.92
CA LYS A 280 0.53 11.56 -29.54
C LYS A 280 -0.95 11.38 -29.25
N TRP A 281 -1.60 12.47 -28.88
CA TRP A 281 -3.06 12.57 -28.85
C TRP A 281 -3.62 12.64 -30.28
N SER A 282 -4.86 12.19 -30.41
CA SER A 282 -5.66 12.38 -31.62
C SER A 282 -7.11 12.65 -31.22
N HIS A 283 -8.02 12.71 -32.21
CA HIS A 283 -9.46 12.87 -31.95
C HIS A 283 -10.28 12.16 -33.02
N ILE A 284 -11.55 11.94 -32.69
CA ILE A 284 -12.58 11.48 -33.61
C ILE A 284 -13.57 12.63 -33.81
N ASP A 285 -13.75 13.10 -35.06
CA ASP A 285 -14.82 14.04 -35.42
C ASP A 285 -16.16 13.29 -35.48
N LEU A 286 -17.13 13.76 -34.68
CA LEU A 286 -18.48 13.20 -34.73
C LEU A 286 -19.26 13.77 -35.93
N THR A 287 -20.17 12.98 -36.49
CA THR A 287 -21.08 13.40 -37.58
C THR A 287 -22.02 14.52 -37.14
N GLU A 288 -22.40 14.57 -35.87
CA GLU A 288 -23.15 15.66 -35.21
C GLU A 288 -22.59 15.95 -33.81
N PRO A 289 -22.70 17.22 -33.37
CA PRO A 289 -22.45 17.52 -31.94
C PRO A 289 -23.38 16.72 -31.02
N ILE A 290 -22.89 16.38 -29.84
CA ILE A 290 -23.67 15.68 -28.79
C ILE A 290 -23.55 16.39 -27.47
N VAL A 291 -24.48 16.11 -26.56
CA VAL A 291 -24.35 16.47 -25.16
C VAL A 291 -23.20 15.67 -24.55
N ASN A 292 -22.28 16.33 -23.85
CA ASN A 292 -21.22 15.63 -23.12
C ASN A 292 -21.86 14.77 -22.00
N PRO A 293 -21.78 13.43 -22.05
CA PRO A 293 -22.50 12.55 -21.13
C PRO A 293 -22.15 12.75 -19.64
N VAL A 294 -20.94 13.26 -19.33
CA VAL A 294 -20.53 13.55 -17.95
C VAL A 294 -21.31 14.74 -17.37
N PHE A 295 -21.72 15.67 -18.23
CA PHE A 295 -22.45 16.87 -17.84
C PHE A 295 -23.95 16.81 -18.18
N GLU A 296 -24.47 15.63 -18.51
CA GLU A 296 -25.91 15.42 -18.80
C GLU A 296 -26.83 15.95 -17.70
N ASP A 297 -26.49 15.74 -16.41
CA ASP A 297 -27.27 16.26 -15.28
C ASP A 297 -27.29 17.80 -15.23
N ALA A 298 -26.18 18.44 -15.59
CA ALA A 298 -26.10 19.90 -15.69
C ALA A 298 -26.99 20.43 -16.80
N VAL A 299 -26.92 19.85 -18.00
CA VAL A 299 -27.75 20.22 -19.16
C VAL A 299 -29.22 20.05 -18.83
N ARG A 300 -29.61 18.90 -18.28
CA ARG A 300 -30.99 18.60 -17.90
C ARG A 300 -31.57 19.61 -16.88
N ARG A 301 -30.77 19.95 -15.88
CA ARG A 301 -31.22 20.93 -14.86
C ARG A 301 -31.27 22.35 -15.37
N LEU A 302 -30.34 22.75 -16.24
CA LEU A 302 -30.35 24.08 -16.84
C LEU A 302 -31.59 24.30 -17.74
N LEU A 303 -31.99 23.24 -18.45
CA LEU A 303 -33.17 23.26 -19.33
C LEU A 303 -34.49 22.83 -18.64
N ASP A 304 -34.45 22.55 -17.34
CA ASP A 304 -35.61 22.07 -16.54
C ASP A 304 -36.27 20.82 -17.13
N MET A 305 -35.46 19.89 -17.68
CA MET A 305 -35.92 18.65 -18.30
C MET A 305 -35.76 17.44 -17.37
N SER A 306 -36.68 16.48 -17.48
CA SER A 306 -36.47 15.13 -16.96
C SER A 306 -35.44 14.36 -17.79
N LYS A 307 -34.89 13.26 -17.26
CA LYS A 307 -33.94 12.41 -17.99
C LYS A 307 -34.54 11.85 -19.29
N LYS A 308 -35.83 11.48 -19.27
CA LYS A 308 -36.55 10.99 -20.46
C LYS A 308 -36.70 12.09 -21.51
N GLN A 309 -37.14 13.29 -21.11
CA GLN A 309 -37.29 14.44 -22.03
C GLN A 309 -35.96 14.81 -22.70
N LEU A 310 -34.85 14.85 -21.95
CA LEU A 310 -33.54 15.12 -22.54
C LEU A 310 -33.14 14.01 -23.56
N LYS A 311 -33.41 12.73 -23.24
CA LYS A 311 -33.09 11.61 -24.18
C LYS A 311 -33.97 11.70 -25.45
N ASP A 312 -35.21 12.10 -25.34
CA ASP A 312 -36.07 12.30 -26.49
C ASP A 312 -35.64 13.53 -27.31
N GLU A 313 -35.23 14.61 -26.64
CA GLU A 313 -34.69 15.82 -27.31
C GLU A 313 -33.37 15.53 -28.04
N ILE A 314 -32.48 14.72 -27.44
CA ILE A 314 -31.25 14.23 -28.13
C ILE A 314 -31.60 13.51 -29.44
N GLY A 315 -32.61 12.66 -29.45
CA GLY A 315 -33.09 12.00 -30.69
C GLY A 315 -33.65 12.97 -31.69
N THR A 316 -34.49 13.93 -31.25
CA THR A 316 -35.26 14.83 -32.12
C THR A 316 -34.39 15.95 -32.70
N SER A 317 -33.76 16.76 -31.86
CA SER A 317 -33.01 17.97 -32.26
C SER A 317 -31.50 17.79 -32.30
N GLY A 318 -30.99 16.69 -31.75
CA GLY A 318 -29.57 16.43 -31.62
C GLY A 318 -28.84 17.44 -30.73
N GLY A 319 -27.50 17.32 -30.67
CA GLY A 319 -26.68 18.26 -29.88
C GLY A 319 -26.75 19.70 -30.39
N THR A 320 -26.97 19.90 -31.70
CA THR A 320 -27.09 21.23 -32.29
C THR A 320 -28.33 21.98 -31.76
N GLY A 321 -29.48 21.30 -31.67
CA GLY A 321 -30.69 21.88 -31.13
C GLY A 321 -30.56 22.22 -29.66
N ILE A 322 -30.00 21.28 -28.86
CA ILE A 322 -29.79 21.48 -27.43
C ILE A 322 -28.75 22.61 -27.18
N ARG A 323 -27.70 22.74 -28.00
CA ARG A 323 -26.77 23.89 -27.94
C ARG A 323 -27.48 25.21 -28.10
N LYS A 324 -28.41 25.31 -29.08
CA LYS A 324 -29.22 26.52 -29.32
C LYS A 324 -30.09 26.86 -28.10
N GLN A 325 -30.72 25.86 -27.47
CA GLN A 325 -31.51 26.05 -26.26
C GLN A 325 -30.66 26.53 -25.07
N LEU A 326 -29.51 25.90 -24.82
CA LEU A 326 -28.59 26.30 -23.75
C LEU A 326 -28.02 27.72 -23.95
N ASN A 327 -27.72 28.11 -25.18
CA ASN A 327 -27.14 29.41 -25.49
C ASN A 327 -28.15 30.57 -25.43
N LYS A 328 -29.46 30.27 -25.34
CA LYS A 328 -30.52 31.25 -25.05
C LYS A 328 -30.58 31.63 -23.57
N LEU A 329 -30.00 30.84 -22.68
CA LEU A 329 -30.02 31.14 -21.25
C LEU A 329 -29.04 32.29 -20.92
N ASP A 330 -29.55 33.32 -20.26
CA ASP A 330 -28.74 34.33 -19.62
C ASP A 330 -28.25 33.81 -18.26
N LEU A 331 -27.00 33.44 -18.19
CA LEU A 331 -26.42 32.82 -16.97
C LEU A 331 -26.34 33.81 -15.80
N ASP A 332 -26.24 35.12 -16.07
CA ASP A 332 -26.17 36.14 -15.02
C ASP A 332 -27.51 36.36 -14.36
N GLN A 333 -28.55 36.59 -15.17
CA GLN A 333 -29.93 36.74 -14.67
C GLN A 333 -30.41 35.47 -13.97
N LEU A 334 -30.13 34.31 -14.54
CA LEU A 334 -30.50 33.03 -13.95
C LEU A 334 -29.80 32.79 -12.60
N ALA A 335 -28.53 33.19 -12.45
CA ALA A 335 -27.82 33.09 -11.17
C ALA A 335 -28.43 33.96 -10.08
N VAL A 336 -28.83 35.19 -10.44
CA VAL A 336 -29.53 36.11 -9.49
C VAL A 336 -30.87 35.53 -9.03
N ALA A 337 -31.68 35.09 -9.97
CA ALA A 337 -32.99 34.49 -9.67
C ALA A 337 -32.86 33.21 -8.78
N LEU A 338 -31.88 32.36 -9.05
CA LEU A 338 -31.63 31.16 -8.24
C LEU A 338 -31.14 31.50 -6.83
N ARG A 339 -30.33 32.56 -6.66
CA ARG A 339 -29.89 33.01 -5.33
C ARG A 339 -31.08 33.50 -4.49
N GLU A 340 -32.04 34.17 -5.07
CA GLU A 340 -33.27 34.56 -4.40
C GLU A 340 -34.09 33.31 -3.99
N GLN A 341 -34.22 32.33 -4.89
CA GLN A 341 -34.92 31.07 -4.59
C GLN A 341 -34.26 30.28 -3.45
N THR A 342 -32.94 30.39 -3.23
CA THR A 342 -32.29 29.71 -2.08
C THR A 342 -32.81 30.22 -0.74
N ARG A 343 -33.36 31.44 -0.67
CA ARG A 343 -33.95 32.04 0.56
C ARG A 343 -35.34 31.50 0.87
N THR A 344 -36.10 31.15 -0.15
CA THR A 344 -37.52 30.78 -0.04
C THR A 344 -37.77 29.27 -0.07
N LYS A 345 -36.98 28.51 -0.85
CA LYS A 345 -37.11 27.05 -1.01
C LYS A 345 -36.54 26.27 0.19
N ARG A 346 -37.07 25.05 0.42
CA ARG A 346 -36.64 24.14 1.51
C ARG A 346 -36.54 22.70 0.97
N GLY A 347 -35.83 21.84 1.69
CA GLY A 347 -35.71 20.40 1.40
C GLY A 347 -35.15 20.10 0.00
N SER A 348 -35.75 19.15 -0.70
CA SER A 348 -35.31 18.69 -2.04
C SER A 348 -35.29 19.77 -3.10
N ASP A 349 -36.24 20.74 -2.99
CA ASP A 349 -36.33 21.86 -3.93
C ASP A 349 -35.12 22.80 -3.78
N LEU A 350 -34.70 23.07 -2.54
CA LEU A 350 -33.51 23.84 -2.25
C LEU A 350 -32.27 23.15 -2.81
N ASP A 351 -32.14 21.84 -2.63
CA ASP A 351 -31.02 21.06 -3.18
C ASP A 351 -30.98 21.15 -4.71
N GLY A 352 -32.12 21.12 -5.37
CA GLY A 352 -32.25 21.33 -6.81
C GLY A 352 -31.72 22.69 -7.26
N VAL A 353 -32.15 23.77 -6.58
CA VAL A 353 -31.78 25.17 -6.85
C VAL A 353 -30.25 25.33 -6.61
N VAL A 354 -29.74 24.84 -5.48
CA VAL A 354 -28.30 24.92 -5.15
C VAL A 354 -27.45 24.19 -6.18
N LYS A 355 -27.85 23.01 -6.65
CA LYS A 355 -27.12 22.29 -7.71
C LYS A 355 -27.11 23.05 -9.02
N LYS A 356 -28.26 23.62 -9.43
CA LYS A 356 -28.38 24.44 -10.65
C LYS A 356 -27.45 25.67 -10.56
N LEU A 357 -27.47 26.34 -9.41
CA LEU A 357 -26.59 27.50 -9.16
C LEU A 357 -25.09 27.12 -9.22
N LYS A 358 -24.70 26.00 -8.61
CA LYS A 358 -23.32 25.50 -8.68
C LYS A 358 -22.85 25.23 -10.12
N TYR A 359 -23.72 24.72 -10.99
CA TYR A 359 -23.36 24.53 -12.41
C TYR A 359 -23.10 25.87 -13.10
N ILE A 360 -23.92 26.90 -12.86
CA ILE A 360 -23.72 28.23 -13.42
C ILE A 360 -22.43 28.88 -12.89
N GLU A 361 -22.19 28.84 -11.59
CA GLU A 361 -20.96 29.33 -10.98
C GLU A 361 -19.73 28.60 -11.48
N GLY A 362 -19.83 27.29 -11.69
CA GLY A 362 -18.77 26.48 -12.29
C GLY A 362 -18.46 26.90 -13.74
N LEU A 363 -19.48 27.17 -14.55
CA LEU A 363 -19.30 27.70 -15.90
C LEU A 363 -18.59 29.04 -15.90
N LYS A 364 -19.06 29.99 -15.07
CA LYS A 364 -18.43 31.32 -14.95
C LYS A 364 -16.97 31.25 -14.47
N LYS A 365 -16.70 30.42 -13.48
CA LYS A 365 -15.34 30.21 -12.97
C LYS A 365 -14.40 29.66 -14.05
N ASN A 366 -14.90 28.85 -14.98
CA ASN A 366 -14.15 28.31 -16.11
C ASN A 366 -14.18 29.24 -17.36
N GLY A 367 -14.70 30.46 -17.25
CA GLY A 367 -14.68 31.48 -18.32
C GLY A 367 -15.74 31.27 -19.42
N PHE A 368 -16.78 30.48 -19.17
CA PHE A 368 -17.87 30.30 -20.13
C PHE A 368 -18.99 31.30 -19.94
N SER A 369 -19.29 32.05 -21.01
CA SER A 369 -20.46 32.95 -21.08
C SER A 369 -21.73 32.23 -21.56
N LYS A 370 -21.60 31.11 -22.27
CA LYS A 370 -22.70 30.31 -22.83
C LYS A 370 -22.58 28.85 -22.46
N ALA A 371 -23.63 28.27 -21.91
CA ALA A 371 -23.62 26.89 -21.44
C ALA A 371 -23.46 25.84 -22.58
N GLY A 372 -23.98 26.13 -23.76
CA GLY A 372 -23.87 25.22 -24.91
C GLY A 372 -22.46 25.06 -25.42
N ASP A 373 -21.58 26.07 -25.23
CA ASP A 373 -20.19 26.00 -25.66
C ASP A 373 -19.33 25.15 -24.69
N ALA A 374 -19.81 24.96 -23.46
CA ALA A 374 -19.16 24.12 -22.45
C ALA A 374 -19.62 22.66 -22.53
N TYR A 375 -20.91 22.42 -22.75
CA TYR A 375 -21.50 21.09 -22.57
C TYR A 375 -21.81 20.33 -23.84
N ILE A 376 -21.65 20.96 -25.02
CA ILE A 376 -21.86 20.30 -26.32
C ILE A 376 -20.53 20.13 -27.02
N ILE A 377 -20.21 18.89 -27.40
CA ILE A 377 -18.96 18.49 -28.04
C ILE A 377 -19.21 17.86 -29.39
N SER A 378 -18.30 18.12 -30.35
CA SER A 378 -18.28 17.50 -31.69
C SER A 378 -17.00 16.68 -31.91
N LYS A 379 -16.07 16.71 -30.96
CA LYS A 379 -14.78 16.00 -31.04
C LYS A 379 -14.59 15.13 -29.80
N ILE A 380 -14.23 13.88 -30.01
CA ILE A 380 -13.90 12.94 -28.93
C ILE A 380 -12.38 12.81 -28.87
N PRO A 381 -11.75 13.15 -27.73
CA PRO A 381 -10.30 13.01 -27.57
C PRO A 381 -9.91 11.53 -27.54
N VAL A 382 -8.86 11.19 -28.29
CA VAL A 382 -8.26 9.84 -28.29
C VAL A 382 -6.94 9.89 -27.56
N ILE A 383 -6.87 9.24 -26.39
CA ILE A 383 -5.66 9.20 -25.57
C ILE A 383 -4.53 8.45 -26.28
N PRO A 384 -3.27 8.79 -26.00
CA PRO A 384 -2.10 8.15 -26.62
C PRO A 384 -2.11 6.62 -26.49
N PRO A 385 -1.64 5.87 -27.53
CA PRO A 385 -1.57 4.41 -27.51
C PRO A 385 -0.83 3.81 -26.30
N VAL A 386 0.25 4.44 -25.84
CA VAL A 386 1.00 4.00 -24.65
C VAL A 386 0.12 3.92 -23.39
N MET A 387 -0.97 4.67 -23.31
CA MET A 387 -1.91 4.67 -22.20
C MET A 387 -3.06 3.66 -22.35
N ARG A 388 -3.25 3.11 -23.56
CA ARG A 388 -4.27 2.10 -23.92
C ARG A 388 -3.67 0.94 -24.69
N PRO A 389 -2.64 0.27 -24.16
CA PRO A 389 -1.82 -0.68 -24.92
C PRO A 389 -2.61 -1.92 -25.36
N ILE A 390 -2.09 -2.57 -26.41
CA ILE A 390 -2.36 -3.95 -26.76
C ILE A 390 -1.12 -4.74 -26.34
N VAL A 391 -1.29 -5.75 -25.49
CA VAL A 391 -0.19 -6.55 -24.94
C VAL A 391 -0.43 -8.02 -25.26
N GLN A 392 0.60 -8.71 -25.75
CA GLN A 392 0.57 -10.16 -25.93
C GLN A 392 0.77 -10.83 -24.56
N SER A 393 -0.06 -11.83 -24.24
CA SER A 393 0.07 -12.59 -23.00
C SER A 393 1.34 -13.44 -23.02
N SER A 394 2.09 -13.43 -21.92
CA SER A 394 3.29 -14.25 -21.75
C SER A 394 3.00 -15.77 -21.69
N ARG A 395 1.73 -16.17 -21.54
CA ARG A 395 1.29 -17.56 -21.42
C ARG A 395 0.55 -18.11 -22.65
N GLY A 396 0.60 -17.42 -23.80
CA GLY A 396 -0.06 -17.85 -25.02
C GLY A 396 -0.17 -16.74 -26.06
N ASN A 397 -0.75 -17.05 -27.23
CA ASN A 397 -0.97 -16.06 -28.30
C ASN A 397 -2.13 -15.09 -28.05
N ASP A 398 -2.66 -15.05 -26.84
CA ASP A 398 -3.79 -14.20 -26.50
C ASP A 398 -3.40 -12.74 -26.35
N LEU A 399 -4.10 -11.87 -27.10
CA LEU A 399 -3.94 -10.43 -27.01
C LEU A 399 -4.82 -9.86 -25.89
N GLN A 400 -4.19 -9.16 -24.96
CA GLN A 400 -4.86 -8.31 -23.99
C GLN A 400 -5.02 -6.92 -24.57
N ILE A 401 -6.23 -6.57 -24.90
CA ILE A 401 -6.59 -5.29 -25.50
C ILE A 401 -7.23 -4.43 -24.42
N SER A 402 -6.79 -3.18 -24.27
CA SER A 402 -7.42 -2.22 -23.36
C SER A 402 -8.88 -1.98 -23.74
N ASP A 403 -9.79 -2.01 -22.78
CA ASP A 403 -11.25 -1.82 -22.96
C ASP A 403 -11.59 -0.57 -23.76
N ILE A 404 -10.87 0.50 -23.55
CA ILE A 404 -11.06 1.79 -24.21
C ILE A 404 -10.93 1.69 -25.73
N ASN A 405 -10.09 0.78 -26.24
CA ASN A 405 -9.96 0.61 -27.70
C ASN A 405 -11.24 0.08 -28.35
N TYR A 406 -11.96 -0.82 -27.67
CA TYR A 406 -13.26 -1.30 -28.15
C TYR A 406 -14.30 -0.17 -28.15
N LEU A 407 -14.29 0.66 -27.09
CA LEU A 407 -15.24 1.76 -26.96
C LEU A 407 -14.97 2.89 -27.97
N TYR A 408 -13.70 3.17 -28.30
CA TYR A 408 -13.38 4.10 -29.41
C TYR A 408 -13.89 3.58 -30.74
N ARG A 409 -13.74 2.28 -31.04
CA ARG A 409 -14.32 1.64 -32.21
C ARG A 409 -15.82 1.85 -32.26
N ASP A 410 -16.52 1.56 -31.14
CA ASP A 410 -17.98 1.65 -31.09
C ASP A 410 -18.47 3.07 -31.29
N VAL A 411 -17.76 4.09 -30.82
CA VAL A 411 -18.02 5.51 -31.14
C VAL A 411 -17.87 5.79 -32.61
N GLY A 412 -16.79 5.30 -33.25
CA GLY A 412 -16.57 5.44 -34.68
C GLY A 412 -17.69 4.82 -35.51
N LEU A 413 -18.07 3.58 -35.20
CA LEU A 413 -19.17 2.88 -35.85
C LEU A 413 -20.53 3.58 -35.68
N ALA A 414 -20.82 4.06 -34.46
CA ALA A 414 -22.06 4.80 -34.19
C ALA A 414 -22.11 6.14 -34.96
N SER A 415 -20.98 6.83 -35.05
CA SER A 415 -20.87 8.08 -35.84
C SER A 415 -21.03 7.85 -37.35
N ALA A 416 -20.47 6.75 -37.85
CA ALA A 416 -20.65 6.34 -39.25
C ALA A 416 -22.12 5.91 -39.51
N ALA A 417 -22.73 5.17 -38.61
CA ALA A 417 -24.14 4.78 -38.73
C ALA A 417 -25.08 6.00 -38.79
N LEU A 418 -24.83 7.03 -37.96
CA LEU A 418 -25.57 8.28 -38.05
C LEU A 418 -25.38 9.00 -39.41
N GLN A 419 -24.17 8.96 -39.96
CA GLN A 419 -23.92 9.52 -41.28
C GLN A 419 -24.78 8.84 -42.37
N ASN A 420 -24.77 7.50 -42.38
CA ASN A 420 -25.59 6.72 -43.33
C ASN A 420 -27.11 6.92 -43.10
N SER A 421 -27.53 7.04 -41.85
CA SER A 421 -28.94 7.30 -41.50
C SER A 421 -29.43 8.65 -42.00
N LYS A 422 -28.57 9.67 -42.07
CA LYS A 422 -28.90 10.98 -42.67
C LYS A 422 -29.14 10.92 -44.14
N GLU A 423 -28.43 10.03 -44.82
CA GLU A 423 -28.62 9.82 -46.29
C GLU A 423 -29.97 9.16 -46.63
N THR A 424 -30.57 8.46 -45.64
CA THR A 424 -31.89 7.84 -45.85
C THR A 424 -33.07 8.77 -45.57
N GLU A 425 -32.86 9.96 -45.01
CA GLU A 425 -33.83 11.01 -44.68
C GLU A 425 -35.04 10.58 -43.82
N MET A 426 -34.97 9.42 -43.17
CA MET A 426 -36.04 8.91 -42.29
C MET A 426 -35.89 9.45 -40.83
N PRO A 427 -36.81 10.34 -40.33
CA PRO A 427 -36.66 11.00 -39.05
C PRO A 427 -36.55 10.04 -37.84
N GLY A 428 -37.24 8.92 -37.87
CA GLY A 428 -37.19 7.90 -36.81
C GLY A 428 -35.82 7.22 -36.75
N VAL A 429 -35.26 6.83 -37.88
CA VAL A 429 -33.96 6.20 -38.01
C VAL A 429 -32.84 7.14 -37.54
N ILE A 430 -32.96 8.42 -37.95
CA ILE A 430 -32.01 9.46 -37.50
C ILE A 430 -32.06 9.65 -35.97
N SER A 431 -33.27 9.68 -35.42
CA SER A 431 -33.47 9.79 -33.97
C SER A 431 -32.81 8.66 -33.17
N ASP A 432 -33.00 7.43 -33.65
CA ASP A 432 -32.38 6.26 -32.99
C ASP A 432 -30.86 6.23 -33.16
N ALA A 433 -30.35 6.60 -34.33
CA ALA A 433 -28.91 6.71 -34.57
C ALA A 433 -28.24 7.81 -33.69
N ARG A 434 -28.92 8.94 -33.45
CA ARG A 434 -28.45 9.97 -32.52
C ARG A 434 -28.38 9.46 -31.06
N LYS A 435 -29.41 8.75 -30.59
CA LYS A 435 -29.44 8.12 -29.28
C LYS A 435 -28.30 7.08 -29.16
N TYR A 436 -28.10 6.26 -30.19
CA TYR A 436 -27.03 5.27 -30.25
C TYR A 436 -25.65 5.89 -30.18
N LEU A 437 -25.41 6.98 -30.91
CA LEU A 437 -24.14 7.73 -30.82
C LEU A 437 -23.91 8.31 -29.42
N HIS A 438 -24.95 8.91 -28.81
CA HIS A 438 -24.86 9.43 -27.45
C HIS A 438 -24.57 8.31 -26.44
N ASP A 439 -25.23 7.16 -26.56
CA ASP A 439 -25.04 6.01 -25.67
C ASP A 439 -23.64 5.38 -25.86
N ALA A 440 -23.11 5.34 -27.10
CA ALA A 440 -21.74 4.87 -27.36
C ALA A 440 -20.68 5.78 -26.73
N VAL A 441 -20.84 7.09 -26.79
CA VAL A 441 -19.94 8.04 -26.10
C VAL A 441 -20.12 7.95 -24.59
N GLY A 442 -21.37 7.78 -24.10
CA GLY A 442 -21.65 7.54 -22.68
C GLY A 442 -20.94 6.30 -22.14
N SER A 443 -20.90 5.24 -22.94
CA SER A 443 -20.16 4.01 -22.60
C SER A 443 -18.64 4.23 -22.55
N LEU A 444 -18.09 4.97 -23.53
CA LEU A 444 -16.67 5.34 -23.55
C LEU A 444 -16.29 6.19 -22.33
N PHE A 445 -17.10 7.17 -21.99
CA PHE A 445 -16.88 8.03 -20.82
C PHE A 445 -17.12 7.29 -19.51
N GLY A 446 -17.88 6.20 -19.53
CA GLY A 446 -18.19 5.38 -18.34
C GLY A 446 -19.37 5.91 -17.52
N THR A 447 -20.28 6.65 -18.15
CA THR A 447 -21.56 7.09 -17.57
C THR A 447 -22.70 6.10 -17.86
N GLN A 448 -22.50 5.23 -18.85
CA GLN A 448 -23.42 4.16 -19.26
C GLN A 448 -22.65 2.85 -19.44
N LYS A 449 -23.35 1.73 -19.33
CA LYS A 449 -22.75 0.41 -19.60
C LYS A 449 -22.52 0.21 -21.09
N ALA A 450 -21.42 -0.44 -21.42
CA ALA A 450 -21.13 -0.82 -22.80
C ALA A 450 -22.17 -1.81 -23.33
N THR A 451 -22.67 -1.57 -24.54
CA THR A 451 -23.63 -2.45 -25.21
C THR A 451 -22.96 -3.66 -25.84
N THR A 452 -21.68 -3.50 -26.25
CA THR A 452 -20.90 -4.56 -26.87
C THR A 452 -20.08 -5.29 -25.78
N PRO A 453 -20.26 -6.60 -25.62
CA PRO A 453 -19.44 -7.37 -24.67
C PRO A 453 -17.99 -7.47 -25.17
N GLY A 454 -17.06 -7.57 -24.23
CA GLY A 454 -15.67 -7.91 -24.53
C GLY A 454 -15.49 -9.37 -24.89
N ARG A 455 -14.24 -9.77 -25.20
CA ARG A 455 -13.86 -11.17 -25.44
C ARG A 455 -14.31 -12.04 -24.25
N ALA A 456 -14.89 -13.20 -24.51
CA ALA A 456 -15.47 -14.12 -23.53
C ALA A 456 -16.59 -13.51 -22.66
N ASN A 457 -17.43 -12.65 -23.23
CA ASN A 457 -18.55 -11.94 -22.55
C ASN A 457 -18.12 -11.08 -21.33
N ARG A 458 -16.86 -10.67 -21.29
CA ARG A 458 -16.36 -9.78 -20.24
C ARG A 458 -16.97 -8.39 -20.36
N GLU A 459 -17.41 -7.81 -19.24
CA GLU A 459 -17.88 -6.42 -19.16
C GLU A 459 -16.75 -5.45 -19.52
N ILE A 460 -16.97 -4.59 -20.52
CA ILE A 460 -16.05 -3.55 -20.95
C ILE A 460 -16.34 -2.28 -20.13
N LYS A 461 -15.28 -1.62 -19.64
CA LYS A 461 -15.38 -0.47 -18.75
C LYS A 461 -14.90 0.80 -19.40
N GLY A 462 -15.73 1.84 -19.34
CA GLY A 462 -15.39 3.19 -19.76
C GLY A 462 -14.41 3.88 -18.80
N PHE A 463 -14.01 5.11 -19.15
CA PHE A 463 -12.99 5.85 -18.38
C PHE A 463 -13.35 6.05 -16.92
N ILE A 464 -14.53 6.58 -16.61
CA ILE A 464 -14.94 6.87 -15.22
C ILE A 464 -15.02 5.59 -14.41
N GLU A 465 -15.56 4.50 -14.98
CA GLU A 465 -15.61 3.20 -14.30
C GLU A 465 -14.22 2.64 -14.02
N GLN A 466 -13.26 2.82 -14.95
CA GLN A 466 -11.87 2.43 -14.73
C GLN A 466 -11.21 3.28 -13.65
N ILE A 467 -11.51 4.58 -13.58
CA ILE A 467 -10.98 5.50 -12.57
C ILE A 467 -11.53 5.16 -11.18
N THR A 468 -12.85 5.05 -11.06
CA THR A 468 -13.54 4.90 -9.75
C THR A 468 -13.61 3.46 -9.29
N GLY A 469 -13.59 2.49 -10.22
CA GLY A 469 -13.79 1.08 -9.97
C GLY A 469 -15.27 0.69 -10.00
N SER A 470 -15.57 -0.49 -10.57
CA SER A 470 -16.91 -1.09 -10.54
C SER A 470 -17.04 -2.02 -9.34
N GLY A 471 -18.15 -1.93 -8.61
CA GLY A 471 -18.44 -2.74 -7.42
C GLY A 471 -17.69 -2.34 -6.15
N SER A 472 -16.44 -1.86 -6.26
CA SER A 472 -15.66 -1.37 -5.13
C SER A 472 -14.66 -0.30 -5.58
N PRO A 473 -14.55 0.84 -4.86
CA PRO A 473 -13.54 1.86 -5.14
C PRO A 473 -12.09 1.32 -5.12
N LYS A 474 -11.85 0.26 -4.34
CA LYS A 474 -10.53 -0.39 -4.26
C LYS A 474 -10.07 -1.01 -5.59
N THR A 475 -11.00 -1.26 -6.52
CA THR A 475 -10.68 -1.81 -7.84
C THR A 475 -10.28 -0.74 -8.87
N GLY A 476 -10.61 0.53 -8.62
CA GLY A 476 -10.36 1.66 -9.51
C GLY A 476 -8.90 2.07 -9.62
N PHE A 477 -8.56 2.70 -10.75
CA PHE A 477 -7.22 3.20 -11.05
C PHE A 477 -6.75 4.24 -10.01
N LEU A 478 -7.66 5.13 -9.57
CA LEU A 478 -7.38 6.12 -8.53
C LEU A 478 -6.83 5.45 -7.26
N HIS A 479 -7.52 4.45 -6.75
CA HIS A 479 -7.09 3.75 -5.53
C HIS A 479 -5.84 2.90 -5.73
N LYS A 480 -5.78 2.13 -6.85
CA LYS A 480 -4.68 1.17 -7.08
C LYS A 480 -3.37 1.80 -7.48
N LYS A 481 -3.42 2.96 -8.19
CA LYS A 481 -2.27 3.52 -8.89
C LYS A 481 -1.90 4.94 -8.44
N ILE A 482 -2.86 5.76 -8.01
CA ILE A 482 -2.59 7.13 -7.55
C ILE A 482 -2.45 7.20 -6.04
N LEU A 483 -3.45 6.69 -5.28
CA LEU A 483 -3.45 6.74 -3.82
C LEU A 483 -2.57 5.68 -3.16
N ARG A 484 -2.20 4.62 -3.88
CA ARG A 484 -1.26 3.60 -3.42
C ARG A 484 -0.19 3.37 -4.47
N ARG A 485 1.04 3.76 -4.15
CA ARG A 485 2.20 3.63 -5.02
C ARG A 485 3.05 2.44 -4.60
N GLN A 486 3.37 1.56 -5.55
CA GLN A 486 4.35 0.50 -5.34
C GLN A 486 5.73 1.10 -5.33
N GLN A 487 6.62 0.60 -4.48
CA GLN A 487 7.94 1.18 -4.25
C GLN A 487 9.04 0.21 -4.60
N ASP A 488 10.10 0.69 -5.26
CA ASP A 488 11.39 0.04 -5.33
C ASP A 488 12.15 0.17 -4.00
N LEU A 489 13.20 -0.59 -3.82
CA LEU A 489 14.06 -0.62 -2.63
C LEU A 489 13.24 -0.89 -1.36
N THR A 490 12.50 -2.00 -1.38
CA THR A 490 11.61 -2.38 -0.29
C THR A 490 11.79 -3.83 0.10
N GLY A 491 11.58 -4.10 1.38
CA GLY A 491 11.56 -5.46 1.92
C GLY A 491 10.32 -5.74 2.74
N ARG A 492 10.04 -7.01 2.98
CA ARG A 492 9.05 -7.47 3.95
C ARG A 492 9.46 -8.82 4.50
N ALA A 493 9.43 -8.96 5.83
CA ALA A 493 9.62 -10.25 6.48
C ALA A 493 8.86 -10.30 7.81
N THR A 494 8.77 -11.49 8.38
CA THR A 494 8.19 -11.72 9.72
C THR A 494 9.07 -11.07 10.78
N ALA A 495 8.46 -10.37 11.74
CA ALA A 495 9.15 -9.77 12.86
C ALA A 495 9.39 -10.79 13.98
N THR A 496 10.57 -10.75 14.57
CA THR A 496 10.96 -11.52 15.77
C THR A 496 11.66 -10.59 16.75
N PRO A 497 11.51 -10.77 18.07
CA PRO A 497 12.16 -9.92 19.07
C PRO A 497 13.67 -10.17 19.09
N ASP A 498 14.43 -9.11 19.37
CA ASP A 498 15.85 -9.19 19.65
C ASP A 498 16.26 -8.06 20.62
N ASN A 499 16.61 -8.41 21.84
CA ASN A 499 17.00 -7.48 22.89
C ASN A 499 18.48 -7.09 22.89
N THR A 500 19.27 -7.63 21.94
CA THR A 500 20.68 -7.26 21.77
C THR A 500 20.87 -6.04 20.87
N LEU A 501 19.83 -5.64 20.15
CA LEU A 501 19.85 -4.46 19.29
C LEU A 501 19.71 -3.17 20.09
N ASP A 502 20.39 -2.12 19.67
CA ASP A 502 20.19 -0.78 20.18
C ASP A 502 18.80 -0.24 19.77
N ILE A 503 18.34 0.81 20.49
CA ILE A 503 17.02 1.40 20.29
C ILE A 503 16.77 1.88 18.84
N ASP A 504 17.81 2.35 18.15
CA ASP A 504 17.72 2.85 16.78
C ASP A 504 18.14 1.79 15.72
N GLN A 505 18.26 0.53 16.11
CA GLN A 505 18.69 -0.55 15.22
C GLN A 505 17.53 -1.51 14.87
N ILE A 506 17.67 -2.14 13.71
CA ILE A 506 16.82 -3.24 13.25
C ILE A 506 17.69 -4.31 12.58
N GLY A 507 17.54 -5.56 13.00
CA GLY A 507 18.20 -6.69 12.34
C GLY A 507 17.50 -7.02 11.03
N VAL A 508 18.25 -6.95 9.92
CA VAL A 508 17.74 -7.17 8.57
C VAL A 508 18.46 -8.36 7.94
N PRO A 509 17.74 -9.31 7.33
CA PRO A 509 18.36 -10.41 6.60
C PRO A 509 19.41 -9.93 5.62
N GLU A 510 20.59 -10.54 5.64
CA GLU A 510 21.72 -10.15 4.79
C GLU A 510 21.35 -10.11 3.31
N ASP A 511 20.63 -11.14 2.80
CA ASP A 511 20.14 -11.16 1.41
C ASP A 511 19.23 -9.97 1.07
N MET A 512 18.43 -9.49 2.03
CA MET A 512 17.58 -8.32 1.85
C MET A 512 18.40 -7.04 1.73
N LEU A 513 19.50 -6.92 2.50
CA LEU A 513 20.41 -5.79 2.42
C LEU A 513 21.11 -5.74 1.06
N TRP A 514 21.68 -6.87 0.61
CA TRP A 514 22.31 -6.95 -0.71
C TRP A 514 21.34 -6.55 -1.84
N THR A 515 20.09 -6.98 -1.75
CA THR A 515 19.07 -6.67 -2.75
C THR A 515 18.64 -5.19 -2.71
N THR A 516 18.42 -4.64 -1.52
CA THR A 516 17.85 -3.28 -1.37
C THR A 516 18.92 -2.19 -1.41
N TYR A 517 20.18 -2.51 -1.19
CA TYR A 517 21.33 -1.58 -1.25
C TYR A 517 22.17 -1.71 -2.51
N ASP A 518 21.81 -2.56 -3.47
CA ASP A 518 22.61 -2.88 -4.66
C ASP A 518 23.10 -1.61 -5.38
N LYS A 519 22.23 -0.63 -5.61
CA LYS A 519 22.52 0.62 -6.31
C LYS A 519 23.48 1.53 -5.53
N PHE A 520 23.41 1.49 -4.22
CA PHE A 520 24.31 2.25 -3.35
C PHE A 520 25.71 1.61 -3.33
N ILE A 521 25.78 0.27 -3.27
CA ILE A 521 27.03 -0.49 -3.35
C ILE A 521 27.71 -0.25 -4.70
N MET A 522 26.95 -0.34 -5.82
CA MET A 522 27.44 -0.04 -7.16
C MET A 522 28.05 1.37 -7.22
N ARG A 523 27.35 2.38 -6.74
CA ARG A 523 27.83 3.76 -6.69
C ARG A 523 29.12 3.89 -5.90
N GLY A 524 29.20 3.25 -4.72
CA GLY A 524 30.38 3.27 -3.87
C GLY A 524 31.59 2.64 -4.55
N LEU A 525 31.43 1.48 -5.18
CA LEU A 525 32.48 0.79 -5.91
C LEU A 525 32.98 1.61 -7.13
N ILE A 526 32.07 2.19 -7.92
CA ILE A 526 32.42 3.07 -9.03
C ILE A 526 33.17 4.31 -8.52
N GLY A 527 32.73 4.89 -7.39
CA GLY A 527 33.41 5.99 -6.71
C GLY A 527 34.83 5.64 -6.23
N LEU A 528 35.08 4.39 -5.91
CA LEU A 528 36.43 3.84 -5.59
C LEU A 528 37.28 3.55 -6.84
N GLY A 529 36.75 3.77 -8.06
CA GLY A 529 37.47 3.62 -9.31
C GLY A 529 37.30 2.27 -10.02
N TYR A 530 36.43 1.38 -9.51
CA TYR A 530 36.10 0.14 -10.21
C TYR A 530 35.28 0.40 -11.48
N ARG A 531 35.52 -0.39 -12.54
CA ARG A 531 34.72 -0.31 -13.76
C ARG A 531 33.27 -0.82 -13.48
N PRO A 532 32.24 -0.28 -14.12
CA PRO A 532 30.86 -0.67 -13.83
C PRO A 532 30.57 -2.17 -13.97
N LEU A 533 31.17 -2.85 -14.96
CA LEU A 533 31.00 -4.29 -15.13
C LEU A 533 31.67 -5.08 -14.00
N ASP A 534 32.86 -4.66 -13.57
CA ASP A 534 33.60 -5.29 -12.46
C ASP A 534 32.83 -5.05 -11.14
N ALA A 535 32.39 -3.83 -10.90
CA ALA A 535 31.56 -3.49 -9.75
C ALA A 535 30.29 -4.34 -9.69
N LYS A 536 29.61 -4.53 -10.81
CA LYS A 536 28.42 -5.38 -10.88
C LYS A 536 28.74 -6.83 -10.49
N LYS A 537 29.80 -7.39 -11.04
CA LYS A 537 30.26 -8.74 -10.70
C LYS A 537 30.64 -8.84 -9.22
N MET A 538 31.34 -7.83 -8.67
CA MET A 538 31.70 -7.79 -7.26
C MET A 538 30.45 -7.76 -6.33
N VAL A 539 29.35 -7.11 -6.74
CA VAL A 539 28.08 -7.16 -6.00
C VAL A 539 27.45 -8.54 -6.09
N GLU A 540 27.41 -9.15 -7.29
CA GLU A 540 26.85 -10.50 -7.50
C GLU A 540 27.63 -11.56 -6.71
N ASP A 541 28.97 -11.47 -6.70
CA ASP A 541 29.86 -12.39 -5.98
C ASP A 541 30.01 -12.05 -4.48
N ARG A 542 29.36 -11.00 -3.98
CA ARG A 542 29.51 -10.47 -2.61
C ARG A 542 30.97 -10.29 -2.18
N HIS A 543 31.76 -9.71 -3.07
CA HIS A 543 33.17 -9.48 -2.85
C HIS A 543 33.44 -8.66 -1.58
N PRO A 544 34.54 -8.90 -0.82
CA PRO A 544 34.87 -8.17 0.40
C PRO A 544 34.83 -6.64 0.26
N ALA A 545 35.32 -6.08 -0.85
CA ALA A 545 35.22 -4.64 -1.11
C ALA A 545 33.79 -4.16 -1.25
N ALA A 546 32.92 -4.93 -1.90
CA ALA A 546 31.47 -4.61 -1.99
C ALA A 546 30.80 -4.69 -0.60
N ASN A 547 31.20 -5.68 0.22
CA ASN A 547 30.73 -5.78 1.59
C ASN A 547 31.18 -4.58 2.44
N SER A 548 32.42 -4.10 2.29
CA SER A 548 32.89 -2.91 3.00
C SER A 548 32.06 -1.67 2.64
N VAL A 549 31.70 -1.51 1.36
CA VAL A 549 30.81 -0.43 0.91
C VAL A 549 29.40 -0.60 1.50
N LEU A 550 28.87 -1.82 1.52
CA LEU A 550 27.56 -2.10 2.15
C LEU A 550 27.59 -1.72 3.64
N GLN A 551 28.61 -2.15 4.38
CA GLN A 551 28.77 -1.82 5.81
C GLN A 551 28.80 -0.30 6.04
N HIS A 552 29.52 0.44 5.21
CA HIS A 552 29.54 1.90 5.27
C HIS A 552 28.15 2.52 5.00
N GLU A 553 27.45 2.05 3.95
CA GLU A 553 26.12 2.59 3.59
C GLU A 553 25.07 2.34 4.69
N ILE A 554 25.04 1.17 5.32
CA ILE A 554 24.05 0.85 6.36
C ILE A 554 24.26 1.63 7.66
N THR A 555 25.48 2.06 7.98
CA THR A 555 25.74 2.91 9.15
C THR A 555 25.28 4.36 8.94
N TYR A 556 25.16 4.78 7.69
CA TYR A 556 24.78 6.15 7.33
C TYR A 556 23.32 6.28 6.91
N ARG A 557 22.77 5.28 6.23
CA ARG A 557 21.44 5.29 5.59
C ARG A 557 20.47 4.40 6.35
N PRO A 558 19.65 4.95 7.27
CA PRO A 558 18.63 4.18 7.97
C PRO A 558 17.49 3.78 7.01
N MET A 559 16.78 2.72 7.33
CA MET A 559 15.59 2.25 6.63
C MET A 559 14.33 2.71 7.37
N PHE A 560 13.29 3.10 6.64
CA PHE A 560 11.96 3.24 7.23
C PHE A 560 11.37 1.87 7.51
N VAL A 561 10.82 1.72 8.69
CA VAL A 561 10.17 0.51 9.20
C VAL A 561 8.70 0.82 9.42
N ASN A 562 7.83 -0.03 8.90
CA ASN A 562 6.39 0.13 9.03
C ASN A 562 5.69 -1.21 9.21
N ARG A 563 4.73 -1.28 10.13
CA ARG A 563 3.73 -2.35 10.24
C ARG A 563 2.36 -1.80 9.86
N ALA A 564 1.72 -2.43 8.89
CA ALA A 564 0.34 -2.08 8.52
C ALA A 564 -0.69 -2.70 9.50
N PRO A 565 -1.74 -1.96 9.88
CA PRO A 565 -2.13 -0.63 9.41
C PRO A 565 -1.40 0.53 10.12
N SER A 566 -1.03 1.58 9.36
CA SER A 566 -0.35 2.77 9.88
C SER A 566 -1.37 3.76 10.47
N LEU A 567 -1.72 3.58 11.73
CA LEU A 567 -2.81 4.30 12.41
C LEU A 567 -2.42 5.71 12.87
N HIS A 568 -1.14 5.94 13.16
CA HIS A 568 -0.58 7.22 13.59
C HIS A 568 0.85 7.37 13.07
N ARG A 569 1.45 8.54 13.24
CA ARG A 569 2.79 8.84 12.69
C ARG A 569 3.88 7.92 13.23
N HIS A 570 3.83 7.50 14.50
CA HIS A 570 4.81 6.61 15.12
C HIS A 570 4.78 5.16 14.59
N ASN A 571 3.81 4.80 13.73
CA ASN A 571 3.86 3.53 13.00
C ASN A 571 4.92 3.51 11.88
N ILE A 572 5.48 4.67 11.52
CA ILE A 572 6.61 4.78 10.61
C ILE A 572 7.77 5.40 11.37
N VAL A 573 8.80 4.62 11.59
CA VAL A 573 10.06 5.04 12.20
C VAL A 573 11.22 4.68 11.31
N ALA A 574 12.37 5.29 11.50
CA ALA A 574 13.60 4.90 10.85
C ALA A 574 14.50 4.13 11.82
N ALA A 575 15.23 3.15 11.29
CA ALA A 575 16.20 2.39 12.06
C ALA A 575 17.41 2.03 11.20
N TYR A 576 18.58 1.97 11.82
CA TYR A 576 19.82 1.56 11.17
C TYR A 576 19.85 0.04 11.04
N PRO A 577 20.01 -0.52 9.85
CA PRO A 577 20.00 -1.96 9.67
C PRO A 577 21.29 -2.60 10.17
N VAL A 578 21.15 -3.73 10.87
CA VAL A 578 22.23 -4.61 11.28
C VAL A 578 22.07 -5.93 10.53
N PRO A 579 23.08 -6.44 9.82
CA PRO A 579 22.99 -7.70 9.11
C PRO A 579 22.71 -8.87 10.05
N VAL A 580 21.70 -9.68 9.73
CA VAL A 580 21.38 -10.90 10.51
C VAL A 580 21.17 -12.09 9.58
N GLN A 581 21.44 -13.28 10.11
CA GLN A 581 21.22 -14.53 9.40
C GLN A 581 19.73 -14.92 9.38
N GLY A 582 19.31 -15.63 8.34
CA GLY A 582 17.94 -16.11 8.16
C GLY A 582 17.07 -15.16 7.33
N LYS A 583 15.75 -15.27 7.46
CA LYS A 583 14.76 -14.52 6.66
C LYS A 583 13.73 -13.77 7.50
N SER A 584 14.01 -13.52 8.77
CA SER A 584 13.16 -12.73 9.67
C SER A 584 13.82 -11.40 10.04
N LEU A 585 13.00 -10.38 10.24
CA LEU A 585 13.45 -9.11 10.81
C LEU A 585 13.61 -9.26 12.31
N ARG A 586 14.69 -8.72 12.86
CA ARG A 586 14.92 -8.65 14.30
C ARG A 586 14.55 -7.27 14.79
N VAL A 587 13.73 -7.20 15.81
CA VAL A 587 13.12 -5.94 16.26
C VAL A 587 13.44 -5.72 17.73
N ASN A 588 13.96 -4.53 18.06
CA ASN A 588 14.11 -4.12 19.45
C ASN A 588 12.72 -4.04 20.12
N PRO A 589 12.50 -4.63 21.31
CA PRO A 589 11.20 -4.63 21.98
C PRO A 589 10.58 -3.25 22.21
N PHE A 590 11.37 -2.20 22.32
CA PHE A 590 10.85 -0.83 22.42
C PHE A 590 10.07 -0.34 21.19
N MET A 591 10.24 -0.99 20.04
CA MET A 591 9.49 -0.68 18.83
C MET A 591 8.04 -1.17 18.86
N GLU A 592 7.71 -2.13 19.73
CA GLU A 592 6.39 -2.79 19.79
C GLU A 592 5.24 -1.80 19.98
N THR A 593 5.40 -0.84 20.88
CA THR A 593 4.35 0.13 21.22
C THR A 593 3.98 1.00 20.03
N GLY A 594 4.96 1.66 19.43
CA GLY A 594 4.76 2.55 18.29
C GLY A 594 4.21 1.83 17.05
N GLN A 595 4.65 0.59 16.83
CA GLN A 595 4.21 -0.24 15.70
C GLN A 595 2.93 -1.03 15.98
N ASN A 596 2.44 -1.04 17.21
CA ASN A 596 1.36 -1.94 17.65
C ASN A 596 1.66 -3.39 17.24
N LEU A 597 2.91 -3.81 17.47
CA LEU A 597 3.48 -5.08 17.03
C LEU A 597 3.27 -6.15 18.08
N ASP A 598 2.92 -7.36 17.63
CA ASP A 598 3.04 -8.59 18.42
C ASP A 598 3.79 -9.66 17.59
N TYR A 599 4.32 -10.67 18.28
CA TYR A 599 5.12 -11.74 17.66
C TYR A 599 4.30 -13.01 17.39
N ASP A 600 3.08 -12.82 16.92
CA ASP A 600 2.18 -13.90 16.52
C ASP A 600 2.22 -14.23 15.02
N GLY A 601 3.23 -13.75 14.32
CA GLY A 601 3.44 -13.90 12.88
C GLY A 601 3.22 -12.61 12.09
N ASP A 602 3.29 -11.47 12.74
CA ASP A 602 3.28 -10.16 12.09
C ASP A 602 4.49 -9.98 11.18
N ALA A 603 4.27 -9.31 10.06
CA ALA A 603 5.31 -8.95 9.12
C ALA A 603 5.43 -7.43 9.02
N MET A 604 6.65 -6.94 8.98
CA MET A 604 6.97 -5.53 8.80
C MET A 604 7.50 -5.26 7.39
N GLN A 605 7.31 -4.02 6.94
CA GLN A 605 7.79 -3.54 5.66
C GLN A 605 8.96 -2.59 5.89
N LEU A 606 9.96 -2.69 5.02
CA LEU A 606 11.13 -1.82 4.99
C LEU A 606 11.16 -1.00 3.71
N HIS A 607 11.60 0.26 3.81
CA HIS A 607 11.78 1.17 2.68
C HIS A 607 13.11 1.91 2.82
N VAL A 608 13.99 1.80 1.83
CA VAL A 608 15.28 2.51 1.84
C VAL A 608 15.12 3.89 1.22
N PRO A 609 15.52 5.00 1.89
CA PRO A 609 15.56 6.32 1.29
C PRO A 609 16.74 6.43 0.29
N VAL A 610 16.55 7.18 -0.78
CA VAL A 610 17.54 7.30 -1.88
C VAL A 610 18.29 8.61 -1.83
N THR A 611 17.57 9.73 -1.86
CA THR A 611 18.15 11.07 -1.92
C THR A 611 18.72 11.49 -0.57
N MET A 612 19.79 12.29 -0.57
CA MET A 612 20.42 12.79 0.65
C MET A 612 19.42 13.51 1.57
N ALA A 613 18.53 14.31 0.97
CA ALA A 613 17.48 15.01 1.73
C ALA A 613 16.49 14.04 2.41
N ALA A 614 16.13 12.92 1.76
CA ALA A 614 15.29 11.89 2.37
C ALA A 614 16.04 11.09 3.44
N VAL A 615 17.36 10.86 3.27
CA VAL A 615 18.21 10.23 4.30
C VAL A 615 18.27 11.11 5.54
N GLN A 616 18.47 12.43 5.39
CA GLN A 616 18.48 13.37 6.52
C GLN A 616 17.12 13.42 7.25
N GLU A 617 16.01 13.39 6.50
CA GLU A 617 14.68 13.25 7.12
C GLU A 617 14.56 11.91 7.89
N ALA A 618 15.03 10.80 7.31
CA ALA A 618 15.02 9.49 7.97
C ALA A 618 15.85 9.47 9.26
N GLN A 619 17.03 10.08 9.25
CA GLN A 619 17.91 10.19 10.44
C GLN A 619 17.25 10.98 11.58
N ASN A 620 16.26 11.82 11.30
CA ASN A 620 15.47 12.56 12.30
C ASN A 620 14.21 11.78 12.76
N LEU A 621 13.95 10.62 12.21
CA LEU A 621 12.78 9.79 12.52
C LEU A 621 13.15 8.47 13.21
N THR A 622 14.32 8.40 13.84
CA THR A 622 14.71 7.24 14.67
C THR A 622 13.95 7.22 15.99
N MET A 623 13.83 6.05 16.62
CA MET A 623 13.07 5.89 17.86
C MET A 623 13.59 6.79 18.98
N SER A 624 14.91 6.95 19.11
CA SER A 624 15.53 7.83 20.12
C SER A 624 15.09 9.28 19.99
N LYS A 625 14.72 9.73 18.79
CA LYS A 625 14.22 11.10 18.52
C LYS A 625 12.70 11.23 18.60
N LEU A 626 11.98 10.10 18.64
CA LEU A 626 10.52 10.03 18.67
C LEU A 626 9.99 9.48 20.00
N LEU A 627 10.70 9.66 21.11
CA LEU A 627 10.37 9.08 22.41
C LEU A 627 9.01 9.53 22.94
N PHE A 628 8.63 10.78 22.70
CA PHE A 628 7.43 11.39 23.28
C PHE A 628 6.32 11.59 22.27
N GLY A 629 5.08 11.51 22.74
CA GLY A 629 3.88 11.76 21.95
C GLY A 629 3.64 13.26 21.65
N ASP A 630 2.67 13.51 20.75
CA ASP A 630 2.39 14.87 20.24
C ASP A 630 1.65 15.76 21.21
N LYS A 631 0.81 15.18 22.08
CA LYS A 631 -0.15 15.97 22.88
C LYS A 631 0.40 16.36 24.24
N HIS A 632 1.20 15.49 24.83
CA HIS A 632 1.79 15.73 26.15
C HIS A 632 3.25 15.26 26.13
N ALA A 633 4.15 16.09 26.59
CA ALA A 633 5.57 15.75 26.73
C ALA A 633 5.80 14.51 27.66
N ALA A 634 4.80 14.15 28.46
CA ALA A 634 4.81 12.98 29.33
C ALA A 634 4.35 11.68 28.66
N ASP A 635 3.76 11.72 27.47
CA ASP A 635 3.30 10.53 26.75
C ASP A 635 4.49 9.85 26.06
N LEU A 636 5.05 8.83 26.71
CA LEU A 636 6.07 7.99 26.12
C LEU A 636 5.46 7.14 24.98
N MET A 637 6.02 7.26 23.77
CA MET A 637 5.66 6.43 22.62
C MET A 637 6.59 5.24 22.43
N VAL A 638 7.72 5.26 23.09
CA VAL A 638 8.75 4.21 23.08
C VAL A 638 8.92 3.71 24.50
N PHE A 639 8.35 2.57 24.83
CA PHE A 639 8.46 1.93 26.13
C PHE A 639 8.25 0.41 26.01
N PRO A 640 8.81 -0.37 26.97
CA PRO A 640 8.68 -1.82 26.93
C PRO A 640 7.24 -2.27 27.12
N LYS A 641 6.87 -3.38 26.51
CA LYS A 641 5.58 -4.07 26.67
C LYS A 641 5.78 -5.56 26.96
N HIS A 642 4.67 -6.24 27.22
CA HIS A 642 4.58 -7.70 27.31
C HIS A 642 5.59 -8.30 28.31
N GLU A 643 6.47 -9.16 27.81
CA GLU A 643 7.46 -9.87 28.61
C GLU A 643 8.50 -8.95 29.25
N ALA A 644 8.82 -7.83 28.62
CA ALA A 644 9.77 -6.86 29.15
C ALA A 644 9.24 -6.20 30.44
N ILE A 645 7.93 -5.92 30.52
CA ILE A 645 7.29 -5.42 31.76
C ILE A 645 7.33 -6.49 32.86
N LEU A 646 7.03 -7.75 32.52
CA LEU A 646 7.11 -8.85 33.45
C LEU A 646 8.54 -9.03 33.95
N GLY A 647 9.54 -8.96 33.06
CA GLY A 647 10.96 -9.02 33.43
C GLY A 647 11.36 -7.88 34.36
N ALA A 648 10.96 -6.64 34.06
CA ALA A 648 11.21 -5.49 34.94
C ALA A 648 10.55 -5.66 36.33
N TYR A 649 9.29 -6.13 36.35
CA TYR A 649 8.61 -6.44 37.61
C TYR A 649 9.36 -7.48 38.43
N LEU A 650 9.79 -8.58 37.79
CA LEU A 650 10.54 -9.65 38.51
C LEU A 650 11.91 -9.16 38.96
N ALA A 651 12.60 -8.34 38.20
CA ALA A 651 13.89 -7.77 38.55
C ALA A 651 13.81 -6.73 39.68
N THR A 652 12.68 -6.05 39.81
CA THR A 652 12.46 -5.01 40.85
C THR A 652 11.63 -5.47 42.03
N LYS A 653 11.10 -6.70 41.99
CA LYS A 653 10.32 -7.26 43.08
C LYS A 653 11.22 -7.48 44.30
N VAL A 654 10.92 -6.79 45.40
CA VAL A 654 11.67 -6.91 46.66
C VAL A 654 11.49 -8.32 47.23
N ASP A 655 12.58 -8.98 47.58
CA ASP A 655 12.57 -10.28 48.24
C ASP A 655 12.03 -10.15 49.68
N ALA A 656 11.20 -11.09 50.07
CA ALA A 656 10.73 -11.19 51.47
C ALA A 656 11.86 -11.74 52.35
N GLY A 657 12.83 -10.91 52.71
CA GLY A 657 13.99 -11.28 53.51
C GLY A 657 14.38 -10.20 54.50
N ALA A 658 15.43 -10.47 55.29
CA ALA A 658 15.98 -9.49 56.24
C ALA A 658 16.52 -8.27 55.45
N VAL A 659 16.28 -7.08 55.98
CA VAL A 659 16.84 -5.84 55.45
C VAL A 659 18.34 -5.79 55.76
N HIS A 660 19.17 -5.70 54.75
CA HIS A 660 20.61 -5.51 54.93
C HIS A 660 20.93 -4.03 55.10
N LYS A 661 21.68 -3.70 56.19
CA LYS A 661 22.03 -2.31 56.47
C LYS A 661 23.44 -2.00 55.98
N PHE A 662 23.56 -0.85 55.29
CA PHE A 662 24.83 -0.32 54.81
C PHE A 662 24.97 1.13 55.22
N LYS A 663 26.20 1.57 55.45
CA LYS A 663 26.47 2.98 55.79
C LYS A 663 26.30 3.91 54.59
N THR A 664 26.70 3.45 53.44
CA THR A 664 26.69 4.24 52.21
C THR A 664 26.12 3.45 51.02
N GLN A 665 25.63 4.17 50.00
CA GLN A 665 25.20 3.57 48.74
C GLN A 665 26.36 2.81 48.05
N ALA A 666 27.59 3.31 48.19
CA ALA A 666 28.78 2.67 47.62
C ALA A 666 29.04 1.30 48.24
N GLU A 667 28.86 1.17 49.55
CA GLU A 667 29.01 -0.15 50.23
C GLU A 667 27.94 -1.15 49.78
N ALA A 668 26.69 -0.73 49.66
CA ALA A 668 25.61 -1.57 49.13
C ALA A 668 25.91 -2.04 47.70
N MET A 669 26.41 -1.14 46.82
CA MET A 669 26.76 -1.46 45.47
C MET A 669 27.97 -2.44 45.37
N GLN A 670 28.97 -2.28 46.24
CA GLN A 670 30.07 -3.23 46.34
C GLN A 670 29.61 -4.62 46.82
N ALA A 671 28.69 -4.68 47.81
CA ALA A 671 28.10 -5.92 48.25
C ALA A 671 27.30 -6.62 47.13
N TYR A 672 26.59 -5.85 46.30
CA TYR A 672 25.92 -6.36 45.12
C TYR A 672 26.91 -6.89 44.09
N GLN A 673 27.98 -6.18 43.79
CA GLN A 673 29.03 -6.61 42.85
C GLN A 673 29.77 -7.86 43.30
N ARG A 674 29.94 -8.06 44.61
CA ARG A 674 30.52 -9.29 45.19
C ARG A 674 29.53 -10.46 45.22
N GLY A 675 28.23 -10.19 44.99
CA GLY A 675 27.17 -11.21 45.08
C GLY A 675 26.66 -11.49 46.48
N ASP A 676 27.03 -10.67 47.49
CA ASP A 676 26.59 -10.80 48.89
C ASP A 676 25.07 -10.50 49.01
N ILE A 677 24.57 -9.63 48.17
CA ILE A 677 23.14 -9.28 48.01
C ILE A 677 22.72 -9.36 46.57
N LYS A 678 21.42 -9.56 46.32
CA LYS A 678 20.80 -9.55 45.01
C LYS A 678 20.24 -8.17 44.71
N MET A 679 19.93 -7.89 43.45
CA MET A 679 19.22 -6.66 43.05
C MET A 679 17.87 -6.47 43.76
N THR A 680 17.23 -7.56 44.13
CA THR A 680 15.91 -7.61 44.80
C THR A 680 15.98 -7.64 46.35
N THR A 681 17.22 -7.67 46.90
CA THR A 681 17.41 -7.69 48.36
C THR A 681 17.11 -6.33 48.97
N PRO A 682 16.21 -6.21 49.97
CA PRO A 682 15.94 -4.94 50.63
C PRO A 682 17.16 -4.45 51.38
N VAL A 683 17.54 -3.19 51.16
CA VAL A 683 18.66 -2.55 51.83
C VAL A 683 18.23 -1.25 52.50
N GLU A 684 18.81 -0.95 53.67
CA GLU A 684 18.67 0.30 54.40
C GLU A 684 20.04 1.01 54.38
N ILE A 685 20.08 2.25 53.94
CA ILE A 685 21.31 3.04 53.85
C ILE A 685 21.27 4.15 54.90
N GLU A 686 22.27 4.20 55.76
CA GLU A 686 22.38 5.17 56.87
C GLU A 686 22.82 6.59 56.43
N GLU A 687 23.20 6.78 55.17
CA GLU A 687 23.53 8.11 54.65
C GLU A 687 22.41 9.09 54.91
N ALA A 688 22.67 10.07 55.74
CA ALA A 688 21.74 11.15 56.02
C ALA A 688 21.39 11.90 54.75
N HIS A 689 20.11 12.07 54.47
CA HIS A 689 19.63 12.99 53.42
C HIS A 689 20.14 14.39 53.75
N GLY A 690 21.26 14.77 53.16
CA GLY A 690 21.60 16.17 53.00
C GLY A 690 20.49 16.81 52.18
N ALA A 691 19.73 17.73 52.76
CA ALA A 691 18.73 18.54 52.10
C ALA A 691 19.37 19.24 50.90
N VAL A 692 18.88 18.96 49.68
CA VAL A 692 18.94 19.89 48.56
C VAL A 692 17.54 20.14 48.08
#